data_693d9ffff379860393c3a0c2ad7b5da1
#
_entry.id   693d9ffff379860393c3a0c2ad7b5da1
#
_cell.length_a   1.000
_cell.length_b   1.000
_cell.length_c   1.000
_cell.angle_alpha   90.00
_cell.angle_beta   90.00
_cell.angle_gamma   90.00
#
_symmetry.space_group_name_H-M   'P 1'
#
loop_
_entity.id
_entity.type
_entity.pdbx_description
1 polymer ?
#
loop_
_entity_poly.entity_id
_entity_poly.type
_entity_poly.pdbx_seq_one_letter_code
_entity_poly.pdbx_strand_id
1 'polypeptide(L)'
;MAAKLHAPRLRDDELPRAVLVDALCSARVPVVAVRAGAGYGKTTTVRQWIQRDERASAWLTVDGADNDPVSLLRHLVRALDGIEPLPEVEAVLAADRPRIIEVVLPGLADALAGFRRSFILVLDDVHLLTSPAVGELLEWLVGVLPERSTVALVGRAMPPMRLTRHVVSDNAMVLRRGDLAFTARESHTVLARTVPDLSDGALEALITSAEGWPAGLYLSVLALKGAAAPEQVVTSLTAADGDLGTYFHEELMRGLEPELRSFLVRTSILPRLSSGVCDAVLERTDSAIVLRALAASDNLFVVALDDDPDAYRYHHLFADLLLAELPVEAPGEEAGLRLRAARWLADHGDADGAVHQAVAAGDLDLAASVVLRQLADLIQAGRIETLERWVAQFPPEEARRRPIVALARGWACVARGDFADAGHWLEQLEQLDAAASEEPGGARATTSAAPGPRWLELGRAALTMIQGRGGVKGVVEASHAVQAAGPADNPWWSTARLMEAVASPLADPSVDALGLCAAAEFATRGETTAHVVALAHLAWAQFDRGDERAGQATIARAVEDVRSGAIGDYVLVLHVHVVEAYASARRAARGQAEAAFVRALGTLDRNASVVPRAGCHTRLILAEAALLLEDLELVARLVDDAEHLLTSEPDAVVLWNWVDRLHSTLAERRQQATLEDRLGITAAEARVLAQLPTHRSLEEIGEVLYISRNTVKTHAVSIYRKLGVSGRSAAVDRARTMGLLDAHGALTPSG
;
A
#
# COMPACT_ATOMS: atom_id res chain seq x y z
N MET A 1 -9.23 -13.82 -12.07
CA MET A 1 -9.73 -12.44 -12.02
C MET A 1 -11.18 -12.34 -12.49
N ALA A 2 -11.56 -12.80 -13.67
CA ALA A 2 -12.94 -12.71 -14.18
C ALA A 2 -13.96 -13.52 -13.33
N ALA A 3 -13.57 -14.66 -12.70
CA ALA A 3 -14.44 -15.46 -11.81
C ALA A 3 -15.06 -14.68 -10.64
N LYS A 4 -14.39 -13.63 -10.17
CA LYS A 4 -14.90 -12.78 -9.10
C LYS A 4 -16.00 -11.81 -9.58
N LEU A 5 -16.06 -11.53 -10.88
CA LEU A 5 -16.89 -10.48 -11.47
C LEU A 5 -18.25 -10.97 -11.95
N HIS A 6 -18.52 -12.25 -11.81
CA HIS A 6 -19.79 -12.85 -12.25
C HIS A 6 -20.59 -13.36 -11.06
N ALA A 7 -21.86 -13.04 -11.09
CA ALA A 7 -22.79 -13.58 -10.12
C ALA A 7 -23.01 -15.10 -10.36
N PRO A 8 -23.00 -15.95 -9.32
CA PRO A 8 -23.26 -17.38 -9.49
C PRO A 8 -24.59 -17.65 -10.21
N ARG A 9 -24.69 -18.69 -11.02
CA ARG A 9 -25.95 -19.03 -11.75
C ARG A 9 -27.05 -19.41 -10.75
N LEU A 10 -28.26 -18.91 -10.97
CA LEU A 10 -29.44 -19.41 -10.26
C LEU A 10 -29.85 -20.77 -10.84
N ARG A 11 -30.40 -21.61 -9.99
CA ARG A 11 -30.94 -22.91 -10.39
C ARG A 11 -32.43 -22.76 -10.70
N ASP A 12 -32.94 -23.58 -11.59
CA ASP A 12 -34.34 -23.54 -12.01
C ASP A 12 -35.31 -23.97 -10.90
N ASP A 13 -34.81 -24.71 -9.89
CA ASP A 13 -35.58 -25.25 -8.77
C ASP A 13 -35.54 -24.35 -7.51
N GLU A 14 -34.85 -23.22 -7.53
CA GLU A 14 -34.80 -22.30 -6.39
C GLU A 14 -36.14 -21.67 -6.08
N LEU A 15 -36.41 -21.50 -4.77
CA LEU A 15 -37.63 -20.86 -4.30
C LEU A 15 -37.58 -19.36 -4.57
N PRO A 16 -38.56 -18.77 -5.31
CA PRO A 16 -38.63 -17.32 -5.48
C PRO A 16 -38.94 -16.60 -4.18
N ARG A 17 -38.07 -15.66 -3.78
CA ARG A 17 -38.21 -14.83 -2.55
C ARG A 17 -38.94 -13.51 -2.86
N ALA A 18 -40.13 -13.60 -3.48
CA ALA A 18 -40.83 -12.45 -4.06
C ALA A 18 -40.97 -11.27 -3.08
N VAL A 19 -41.37 -11.50 -1.83
CA VAL A 19 -41.56 -10.46 -0.82
C VAL A 19 -40.26 -9.71 -0.50
N LEU A 20 -39.16 -10.45 -0.30
CA LEU A 20 -37.85 -9.84 -0.04
C LEU A 20 -37.31 -9.11 -1.27
N VAL A 21 -37.46 -9.70 -2.44
CA VAL A 21 -37.01 -9.12 -3.69
C VAL A 21 -37.80 -7.85 -4.01
N ASP A 22 -39.11 -7.83 -3.79
CA ASP A 22 -39.94 -6.63 -3.97
C ASP A 22 -39.56 -5.52 -2.98
N ALA A 23 -39.24 -5.87 -1.74
CA ALA A 23 -38.75 -4.93 -0.75
C ALA A 23 -37.38 -4.33 -1.17
N LEU A 24 -36.46 -5.15 -1.67
CA LEU A 24 -35.15 -4.71 -2.17
C LEU A 24 -35.27 -3.84 -3.43
N CYS A 25 -36.15 -4.19 -4.37
CA CYS A 25 -36.42 -3.37 -5.56
C CYS A 25 -37.04 -2.01 -5.19
N SER A 26 -37.81 -1.97 -4.12
CA SER A 26 -38.44 -0.74 -3.64
C SER A 26 -37.51 0.14 -2.82
N ALA A 27 -36.50 -0.46 -2.19
CA ALA A 27 -35.50 0.25 -1.41
C ALA A 27 -34.57 1.04 -2.31
N ARG A 28 -34.63 2.37 -2.24
CA ARG A 28 -33.77 3.28 -3.01
C ARG A 28 -32.70 3.90 -2.11
N VAL A 29 -31.99 3.03 -1.37
CA VAL A 29 -30.94 3.41 -0.43
C VAL A 29 -29.55 3.20 -1.01
N PRO A 30 -28.55 4.00 -0.64
CA PRO A 30 -27.17 3.81 -1.07
C PRO A 30 -26.55 2.48 -0.64
N VAL A 31 -26.99 1.92 0.52
CA VAL A 31 -26.41 0.70 1.07
C VAL A 31 -27.49 -0.34 1.34
N VAL A 32 -27.29 -1.55 0.85
CA VAL A 32 -28.05 -2.74 1.26
C VAL A 32 -27.08 -3.71 1.91
N ALA A 33 -27.29 -4.05 3.19
CA ALA A 33 -26.47 -5.00 3.92
C ALA A 33 -27.23 -6.30 4.15
N VAL A 34 -26.70 -7.42 3.66
CA VAL A 34 -27.30 -8.76 3.83
C VAL A 34 -26.39 -9.61 4.72
N ARG A 35 -26.80 -9.75 6.00
CA ARG A 35 -26.01 -10.39 7.04
C ARG A 35 -26.70 -11.61 7.62
N ALA A 36 -26.16 -12.79 7.37
CA ALA A 36 -26.62 -14.04 8.00
C ALA A 36 -25.51 -15.09 7.96
N GLY A 37 -25.67 -16.15 8.76
CA GLY A 37 -24.80 -17.33 8.72
C GLY A 37 -24.77 -18.02 7.35
N ALA A 38 -24.00 -19.07 7.24
CA ALA A 38 -23.94 -19.90 6.03
C ALA A 38 -25.32 -20.56 5.76
N GLY A 39 -25.62 -20.77 4.48
CA GLY A 39 -26.84 -21.49 4.08
C GLY A 39 -28.17 -20.75 4.21
N TYR A 40 -28.16 -19.43 4.56
CA TYR A 40 -29.39 -18.62 4.63
C TYR A 40 -29.83 -18.01 3.28
N GLY A 41 -29.22 -18.40 2.17
CA GLY A 41 -29.63 -17.96 0.84
C GLY A 41 -29.34 -16.49 0.54
N LYS A 42 -28.32 -15.88 1.19
CA LYS A 42 -27.92 -14.49 0.97
C LYS A 42 -27.65 -14.19 -0.50
N THR A 43 -26.70 -14.91 -1.08
CA THR A 43 -26.28 -14.78 -2.49
C THR A 43 -27.45 -15.04 -3.43
N THR A 44 -28.25 -16.08 -3.18
CA THR A 44 -29.47 -16.41 -3.95
C THR A 44 -30.49 -15.27 -3.93
N THR A 45 -30.79 -14.71 -2.76
CA THR A 45 -31.74 -13.60 -2.62
C THR A 45 -31.28 -12.37 -3.37
N VAL A 46 -30.00 -12.00 -3.25
CA VAL A 46 -29.42 -10.85 -3.98
C VAL A 46 -29.40 -11.09 -5.48
N ARG A 47 -29.13 -12.32 -5.92
CA ARG A 47 -29.22 -12.74 -7.33
C ARG A 47 -30.63 -12.57 -7.88
N GLN A 48 -31.65 -13.04 -7.17
CA GLN A 48 -33.05 -12.85 -7.58
C GLN A 48 -33.42 -11.37 -7.63
N TRP A 49 -32.88 -10.56 -6.70
CA TRP A 49 -33.08 -9.11 -6.71
C TRP A 49 -32.52 -8.47 -7.96
N ILE A 50 -31.22 -8.65 -8.27
CA ILE A 50 -30.59 -8.02 -9.44
C ILE A 50 -31.16 -8.51 -10.78
N GLN A 51 -31.76 -9.70 -10.83
CA GLN A 51 -32.47 -10.18 -12.03
C GLN A 51 -33.82 -9.49 -12.23
N ARG A 52 -34.47 -9.04 -11.15
CA ARG A 52 -35.78 -8.40 -11.19
C ARG A 52 -35.71 -6.87 -11.21
N ASP A 53 -34.62 -6.30 -10.73
CA ASP A 53 -34.42 -4.85 -10.70
C ASP A 53 -34.07 -4.35 -12.12
N GLU A 54 -34.59 -3.19 -12.50
CA GLU A 54 -34.35 -2.60 -13.82
C GLU A 54 -32.98 -1.93 -13.95
N ARG A 55 -32.28 -1.70 -12.83
CA ARG A 55 -30.95 -1.11 -12.81
C ARG A 55 -29.91 -2.09 -13.35
N ALA A 56 -28.86 -1.52 -13.96
CA ALA A 56 -27.68 -2.31 -14.30
C ALA A 56 -27.04 -2.90 -13.04
N SER A 57 -26.41 -4.04 -13.12
CA SER A 57 -25.75 -4.65 -11.96
C SER A 57 -24.30 -5.03 -12.26
N ALA A 58 -23.44 -4.80 -11.29
CA ALA A 58 -22.08 -5.29 -11.25
C ALA A 58 -21.91 -6.21 -10.03
N TRP A 59 -21.11 -7.26 -10.17
CA TRP A 59 -20.86 -8.25 -9.13
C TRP A 59 -19.37 -8.39 -8.86
N LEU A 60 -19.02 -8.45 -7.57
CA LEU A 60 -17.68 -8.79 -7.13
C LEU A 60 -17.76 -9.72 -5.93
N THR A 61 -17.29 -10.94 -6.07
CA THR A 61 -17.04 -11.83 -4.94
C THR A 61 -15.66 -11.53 -4.40
N VAL A 62 -15.57 -11.02 -3.17
CA VAL A 62 -14.30 -10.63 -2.55
C VAL A 62 -13.60 -11.81 -1.88
N ASP A 63 -12.29 -11.72 -1.77
CA ASP A 63 -11.46 -12.67 -1.01
C ASP A 63 -10.43 -11.95 -0.12
N GLY A 64 -9.55 -12.70 0.53
CA GLY A 64 -8.53 -12.14 1.42
C GLY A 64 -7.56 -11.17 0.75
N ALA A 65 -7.32 -11.28 -0.57
CA ALA A 65 -6.46 -10.37 -1.32
C ALA A 65 -7.09 -8.98 -1.50
N ASP A 66 -8.43 -8.87 -1.42
CA ASP A 66 -9.16 -7.61 -1.49
C ASP A 66 -9.08 -6.78 -0.20
N ASN A 67 -8.35 -7.23 0.81
CA ASN A 67 -7.95 -6.40 1.95
C ASN A 67 -6.88 -5.35 1.60
N ASP A 68 -6.26 -5.46 0.44
CA ASP A 68 -5.45 -4.41 -0.15
C ASP A 68 -6.36 -3.42 -0.91
N PRO A 69 -6.41 -2.12 -0.56
CA PRO A 69 -7.24 -1.11 -1.23
C PRO A 69 -6.99 -1.02 -2.73
N VAL A 70 -5.74 -1.20 -3.19
CA VAL A 70 -5.40 -1.18 -4.64
C VAL A 70 -6.03 -2.38 -5.34
N SER A 71 -5.93 -3.56 -4.72
CA SER A 71 -6.50 -4.80 -5.25
C SER A 71 -8.02 -4.69 -5.34
N LEU A 72 -8.65 -4.22 -4.26
CA LEU A 72 -10.10 -4.02 -4.22
C LEU A 72 -10.55 -3.00 -5.27
N LEU A 73 -9.87 -1.84 -5.39
CA LEU A 73 -10.20 -0.83 -6.40
C LEU A 73 -10.07 -1.35 -7.83
N ARG A 74 -9.04 -2.12 -8.13
CA ARG A 74 -8.89 -2.76 -9.45
C ARG A 74 -10.07 -3.67 -9.77
N HIS A 75 -10.52 -4.46 -8.81
CA HIS A 75 -11.67 -5.33 -8.99
C HIS A 75 -12.99 -4.55 -9.10
N LEU A 76 -13.17 -3.50 -8.28
CA LEU A 76 -14.34 -2.62 -8.31
C LEU A 76 -14.47 -1.89 -9.66
N VAL A 77 -13.38 -1.27 -10.11
CA VAL A 77 -13.37 -0.57 -11.41
C VAL A 77 -13.70 -1.53 -12.55
N ARG A 78 -13.13 -2.72 -12.53
CA ARG A 78 -13.39 -3.74 -13.54
C ARG A 78 -14.83 -4.30 -13.50
N ALA A 79 -15.41 -4.41 -12.32
CA ALA A 79 -16.83 -4.76 -12.19
C ALA A 79 -17.74 -3.65 -12.75
N LEU A 80 -17.41 -2.39 -12.46
CA LEU A 80 -18.17 -1.22 -12.92
C LEU A 80 -17.98 -0.93 -14.41
N ASP A 81 -16.82 -1.27 -14.99
CA ASP A 81 -16.54 -1.16 -16.43
C ASP A 81 -17.54 -1.96 -17.27
N GLY A 82 -18.07 -3.06 -16.74
CA GLY A 82 -19.16 -3.82 -17.34
C GLY A 82 -20.50 -3.07 -17.42
N ILE A 83 -20.66 -1.96 -16.68
CA ILE A 83 -21.86 -1.09 -16.73
C ILE A 83 -21.63 0.07 -17.68
N GLU A 84 -20.58 0.86 -17.44
CA GLU A 84 -20.10 1.92 -18.33
C GLU A 84 -18.58 1.93 -18.32
N PRO A 85 -17.91 2.07 -19.49
CA PRO A 85 -16.45 1.97 -19.58
C PRO A 85 -15.71 3.01 -18.74
N LEU A 86 -14.66 2.57 -18.06
CA LEU A 86 -13.81 3.38 -17.17
C LEU A 86 -12.33 3.39 -17.61
N PRO A 87 -12.00 3.62 -18.89
CA PRO A 87 -10.66 3.43 -19.42
C PRO A 87 -9.60 4.32 -18.77
N GLU A 88 -9.95 5.54 -18.37
CA GLU A 88 -9.02 6.47 -17.73
C GLU A 88 -8.64 6.00 -16.31
N VAL A 89 -9.62 5.54 -15.53
CA VAL A 89 -9.39 5.01 -14.18
C VAL A 89 -8.66 3.67 -14.25
N GLU A 90 -9.03 2.81 -15.21
CA GLU A 90 -8.37 1.52 -15.41
C GLU A 90 -6.90 1.70 -15.82
N ALA A 91 -6.59 2.66 -16.69
CA ALA A 91 -5.22 2.97 -17.09
C ALA A 91 -4.36 3.45 -15.91
N VAL A 92 -4.91 4.28 -15.02
CA VAL A 92 -4.21 4.74 -13.82
C VAL A 92 -4.00 3.58 -12.83
N LEU A 93 -5.01 2.71 -12.66
CA LEU A 93 -4.91 1.53 -11.79
C LEU A 93 -3.99 0.43 -12.35
N ALA A 94 -3.74 0.41 -13.65
CA ALA A 94 -2.82 -0.52 -14.29
C ALA A 94 -1.35 -0.14 -14.06
N ALA A 95 -1.07 1.09 -13.61
CA ALA A 95 0.27 1.50 -13.21
C ALA A 95 0.74 0.66 -12.01
N ASP A 96 2.05 0.45 -11.90
CA ASP A 96 2.64 -0.37 -10.83
C ASP A 96 2.31 0.16 -9.42
N ARG A 97 2.04 1.49 -9.30
CA ARG A 97 1.64 2.15 -8.04
C ARG A 97 0.59 3.24 -8.31
N PRO A 98 -0.70 2.90 -8.31
CA PRO A 98 -1.73 3.90 -8.50
C PRO A 98 -1.85 4.84 -7.29
N ARG A 99 -1.90 6.15 -7.54
CA ARG A 99 -2.17 7.18 -6.52
C ARG A 99 -3.64 7.13 -6.14
N ILE A 100 -3.95 6.35 -5.11
CA ILE A 100 -5.33 6.05 -4.76
C ILE A 100 -6.08 7.32 -4.37
N ILE A 101 -5.62 8.04 -3.35
CA ILE A 101 -6.35 9.17 -2.75
C ILE A 101 -6.42 10.38 -3.69
N GLU A 102 -5.37 10.65 -4.45
CA GLU A 102 -5.24 11.90 -5.18
C GLU A 102 -5.64 11.83 -6.64
N VAL A 103 -5.61 10.65 -7.23
CA VAL A 103 -5.90 10.47 -8.67
C VAL A 103 -6.99 9.44 -8.89
N VAL A 104 -6.86 8.23 -8.31
CA VAL A 104 -7.80 7.14 -8.56
C VAL A 104 -9.17 7.47 -7.97
N LEU A 105 -9.23 7.86 -6.69
CA LEU A 105 -10.51 8.17 -6.06
C LEU A 105 -11.20 9.39 -6.69
N PRO A 106 -10.55 10.55 -6.90
CA PRO A 106 -11.18 11.65 -7.63
C PRO A 106 -11.60 11.27 -9.04
N GLY A 107 -10.73 10.59 -9.81
CA GLY A 107 -11.05 10.14 -11.17
C GLY A 107 -12.22 9.16 -11.20
N LEU A 108 -12.29 8.25 -10.23
CA LEU A 108 -13.43 7.33 -10.10
C LEU A 108 -14.70 8.07 -9.67
N ALA A 109 -14.61 9.06 -8.76
CA ALA A 109 -15.76 9.88 -8.38
C ALA A 109 -16.33 10.67 -9.56
N ASP A 110 -15.45 11.31 -10.34
CA ASP A 110 -15.84 12.05 -11.55
C ASP A 110 -16.45 11.11 -12.60
N ALA A 111 -15.87 9.95 -12.81
CA ALA A 111 -16.40 8.94 -13.73
C ALA A 111 -17.78 8.45 -13.26
N LEU A 112 -17.94 8.11 -11.99
CA LEU A 112 -19.23 7.68 -11.43
C LEU A 112 -20.29 8.77 -11.52
N ALA A 113 -19.93 10.04 -11.28
CA ALA A 113 -20.85 11.18 -11.46
C ALA A 113 -21.31 11.33 -12.92
N GLY A 114 -20.48 10.87 -13.88
CA GLY A 114 -20.82 10.84 -15.31
C GLY A 114 -21.72 9.68 -15.75
N PHE A 115 -21.94 8.67 -14.89
CA PHE A 115 -22.77 7.51 -15.25
C PHE A 115 -24.20 7.91 -15.58
N ARG A 116 -24.70 7.44 -16.71
CA ARG A 116 -26.04 7.75 -17.23
C ARG A 116 -27.12 6.87 -16.62
N ARG A 117 -26.72 5.72 -16.06
CA ARG A 117 -27.63 4.72 -15.49
C ARG A 117 -27.33 4.51 -14.03
N SER A 118 -28.36 4.45 -13.19
CA SER A 118 -28.22 3.95 -11.84
C SER A 118 -27.92 2.45 -11.85
N PHE A 119 -27.17 1.99 -10.85
CA PHE A 119 -26.71 0.60 -10.80
C PHE A 119 -26.77 0.00 -9.40
N ILE A 120 -26.61 -1.32 -9.36
CA ILE A 120 -26.43 -2.10 -8.13
C ILE A 120 -25.05 -2.73 -8.21
N LEU A 121 -24.15 -2.35 -7.30
CA LEU A 121 -22.84 -3.00 -7.12
C LEU A 121 -22.93 -3.99 -5.97
N VAL A 122 -22.81 -5.28 -6.26
CA VAL A 122 -22.84 -6.34 -5.26
C VAL A 122 -21.42 -6.71 -4.88
N LEU A 123 -21.14 -6.66 -3.57
CA LEU A 123 -19.92 -7.20 -2.97
C LEU A 123 -20.33 -8.42 -2.14
N ASP A 124 -19.99 -9.61 -2.62
CA ASP A 124 -20.30 -10.87 -1.93
C ASP A 124 -19.09 -11.35 -1.12
N ASP A 125 -19.37 -12.07 -0.03
CA ASP A 125 -18.39 -12.54 0.96
C ASP A 125 -17.60 -11.44 1.68
N VAL A 126 -18.20 -10.24 1.87
CA VAL A 126 -17.55 -9.07 2.51
C VAL A 126 -17.02 -9.32 3.92
N HIS A 127 -17.36 -10.43 4.54
CA HIS A 127 -16.82 -10.85 5.84
C HIS A 127 -15.31 -11.18 5.79
N LEU A 128 -14.74 -11.35 4.61
CA LEU A 128 -13.32 -11.54 4.39
C LEU A 128 -12.55 -10.21 4.36
N LEU A 129 -13.26 -9.07 4.28
CA LEU A 129 -12.68 -7.73 4.33
C LEU A 129 -12.55 -7.29 5.79
N THR A 130 -11.33 -7.31 6.30
CA THR A 130 -11.01 -6.98 7.71
C THR A 130 -10.14 -5.73 7.85
N SER A 131 -9.57 -5.23 6.75
CA SER A 131 -8.69 -4.05 6.74
C SER A 131 -9.49 -2.76 7.03
N PRO A 132 -9.07 -1.93 8.02
CA PRO A 132 -9.67 -0.62 8.25
C PRO A 132 -9.60 0.31 7.03
N ALA A 133 -8.50 0.27 6.26
CA ALA A 133 -8.33 1.08 5.04
C ALA A 133 -9.38 0.71 3.98
N VAL A 134 -9.71 -0.58 3.85
CA VAL A 134 -10.81 -1.04 2.99
C VAL A 134 -12.15 -0.56 3.51
N GLY A 135 -12.35 -0.55 4.83
CA GLY A 135 -13.55 0.02 5.44
C GLY A 135 -13.75 1.50 5.09
N GLU A 136 -12.69 2.30 5.17
CA GLU A 136 -12.68 3.72 4.77
C GLU A 136 -12.93 3.90 3.27
N LEU A 137 -12.36 3.05 2.44
CA LEU A 137 -12.60 3.03 1.00
C LEU A 137 -14.08 2.76 0.67
N LEU A 138 -14.70 1.80 1.34
CA LEU A 138 -16.13 1.50 1.16
C LEU A 138 -17.02 2.64 1.64
N GLU A 139 -16.68 3.31 2.75
CA GLU A 139 -17.37 4.52 3.21
C GLU A 139 -17.28 5.65 2.17
N TRP A 140 -16.09 5.87 1.62
CA TRP A 140 -15.87 6.84 0.56
C TRP A 140 -16.70 6.49 -0.69
N LEU A 141 -16.68 5.22 -1.13
CA LEU A 141 -17.43 4.76 -2.30
C LEU A 141 -18.93 5.04 -2.13
N VAL A 142 -19.50 4.72 -0.96
CA VAL A 142 -20.92 5.02 -0.66
C VAL A 142 -21.20 6.53 -0.75
N GLY A 143 -20.24 7.37 -0.35
CA GLY A 143 -20.37 8.83 -0.40
C GLY A 143 -20.36 9.43 -1.81
N VAL A 144 -19.80 8.73 -2.80
CA VAL A 144 -19.70 9.22 -4.20
C VAL A 144 -20.64 8.50 -5.17
N LEU A 145 -21.51 7.63 -4.67
CA LEU A 145 -22.47 6.89 -5.51
C LEU A 145 -23.42 7.86 -6.24
N PRO A 146 -23.66 7.63 -7.54
CA PRO A 146 -24.73 8.32 -8.27
C PRO A 146 -26.10 8.10 -7.63
N GLU A 147 -26.98 9.08 -7.80
CA GLU A 147 -28.35 8.97 -7.29
C GLU A 147 -29.02 7.66 -7.73
N ARG A 148 -29.72 7.02 -6.79
CA ARG A 148 -30.43 5.75 -6.98
C ARG A 148 -29.52 4.54 -7.24
N SER A 149 -28.20 4.69 -7.19
CA SER A 149 -27.27 3.58 -7.19
C SER A 149 -27.12 2.99 -5.79
N THR A 150 -26.80 1.72 -5.69
CA THR A 150 -26.75 0.97 -4.42
C THR A 150 -25.50 0.11 -4.38
N VAL A 151 -24.78 0.11 -3.25
CA VAL A 151 -23.82 -0.94 -2.90
C VAL A 151 -24.50 -1.98 -2.03
N ALA A 152 -24.51 -3.22 -2.47
CA ALA A 152 -25.01 -4.38 -1.73
C ALA A 152 -23.86 -5.13 -1.08
N LEU A 153 -23.80 -5.15 0.24
CA LEU A 153 -22.79 -5.82 1.06
C LEU A 153 -23.37 -7.14 1.55
N VAL A 154 -22.80 -8.26 1.10
CA VAL A 154 -23.31 -9.60 1.39
C VAL A 154 -22.26 -10.40 2.15
N GLY A 155 -22.58 -10.89 3.35
CA GLY A 155 -21.61 -11.66 4.13
C GLY A 155 -22.13 -12.26 5.42
N ARG A 156 -21.27 -13.02 6.11
CA ARG A 156 -21.54 -13.56 7.46
C ARG A 156 -21.37 -12.46 8.52
N ALA A 157 -20.44 -11.56 8.31
CA ALA A 157 -20.19 -10.34 9.07
C ALA A 157 -20.02 -9.17 8.10
N MET A 158 -20.11 -7.93 8.59
CA MET A 158 -19.90 -6.74 7.79
C MET A 158 -18.45 -6.30 7.88
N PRO A 159 -17.91 -5.65 6.82
CA PRO A 159 -16.58 -5.08 6.84
C PRO A 159 -16.45 -3.97 7.88
N PRO A 160 -15.24 -3.52 8.24
CA PRO A 160 -15.00 -2.49 9.27
C PRO A 160 -15.39 -1.08 8.79
N MET A 161 -16.67 -0.91 8.44
CA MET A 161 -17.28 0.36 8.04
C MET A 161 -18.36 0.80 9.06
N ARG A 162 -18.70 2.09 9.04
CA ARG A 162 -19.66 2.68 9.99
C ARG A 162 -21.12 2.45 9.56
N LEU A 163 -21.49 1.20 9.28
CA LEU A 163 -22.83 0.85 8.78
C LEU A 163 -23.96 1.40 9.66
N THR A 164 -23.77 1.44 10.99
CA THR A 164 -24.76 1.99 11.93
C THR A 164 -25.11 3.45 11.61
N ARG A 165 -24.16 4.25 11.14
CA ARG A 165 -24.42 5.65 10.74
C ARG A 165 -25.39 5.72 9.56
N HIS A 166 -25.20 4.86 8.56
CA HIS A 166 -26.07 4.80 7.38
C HIS A 166 -27.48 4.33 7.76
N VAL A 167 -27.60 3.37 8.69
CA VAL A 167 -28.90 2.90 9.21
C VAL A 167 -29.66 4.02 9.94
N VAL A 168 -28.96 4.76 10.82
CA VAL A 168 -29.59 5.87 11.58
C VAL A 168 -30.05 7.01 10.68
N SER A 169 -29.39 7.20 9.52
CA SER A 169 -29.71 8.25 8.55
C SER A 169 -30.70 7.79 7.46
N ASP A 170 -31.34 6.64 7.61
CA ASP A 170 -32.24 6.00 6.61
C ASP A 170 -31.57 5.77 5.23
N ASN A 171 -30.24 5.72 5.21
CA ASN A 171 -29.44 5.50 4.00
C ASN A 171 -29.01 4.05 3.83
N ALA A 172 -29.46 3.12 4.68
CA ALA A 172 -29.16 1.71 4.57
C ALA A 172 -30.35 0.82 4.93
N MET A 173 -30.53 -0.23 4.14
CA MET A 173 -31.41 -1.36 4.46
C MET A 173 -30.58 -2.55 4.92
N VAL A 174 -30.96 -3.18 6.02
CA VAL A 174 -30.25 -4.34 6.57
C VAL A 174 -31.17 -5.55 6.63
N LEU A 175 -30.82 -6.58 5.87
CA LEU A 175 -31.44 -7.90 5.98
C LEU A 175 -30.60 -8.77 6.92
N ARG A 176 -31.27 -9.35 7.89
CA ARG A 176 -30.64 -10.21 8.91
C ARG A 176 -31.11 -11.65 8.74
N ARG A 177 -30.57 -12.57 9.59
CA ARG A 177 -30.95 -13.98 9.64
C ARG A 177 -32.46 -14.20 9.64
N GLY A 178 -33.21 -13.47 10.47
CA GLY A 178 -34.66 -13.60 10.59
C GLY A 178 -35.42 -13.23 9.31
N ASP A 179 -34.91 -12.24 8.55
CA ASP A 179 -35.52 -11.82 7.27
C ASP A 179 -35.26 -12.84 6.15
N LEU A 180 -34.11 -13.52 6.20
CA LEU A 180 -33.68 -14.51 5.21
C LEU A 180 -34.22 -15.92 5.50
N ALA A 181 -34.56 -16.21 6.74
CA ALA A 181 -35.17 -17.51 7.11
C ALA A 181 -36.42 -17.77 6.28
N PHE A 182 -36.63 -19.01 5.85
CA PHE A 182 -37.86 -19.40 5.19
C PHE A 182 -39.02 -19.32 6.16
N THR A 183 -40.11 -18.72 5.72
CA THR A 183 -41.39 -18.84 6.44
C THR A 183 -41.90 -20.26 6.40
N ALA A 184 -42.77 -20.64 7.34
CA ALA A 184 -43.40 -21.96 7.33
C ALA A 184 -44.04 -22.31 5.97
N ARG A 185 -44.66 -21.33 5.32
CA ARG A 185 -45.25 -21.48 3.98
C ARG A 185 -44.22 -21.76 2.89
N GLU A 186 -43.08 -21.05 2.92
CA GLU A 186 -41.97 -21.24 1.98
C GLU A 186 -41.34 -22.62 2.20
N SER A 187 -41.09 -22.99 3.46
CA SER A 187 -40.57 -24.30 3.82
C SER A 187 -41.49 -25.46 3.35
N HIS A 188 -42.78 -25.29 3.57
CA HIS A 188 -43.78 -26.26 3.09
C HIS A 188 -43.76 -26.35 1.55
N THR A 189 -43.64 -25.20 0.86
CA THR A 189 -43.58 -25.17 -0.62
C THR A 189 -42.38 -25.95 -1.17
N VAL A 190 -41.22 -25.81 -0.53
CA VAL A 190 -39.98 -26.51 -0.94
C VAL A 190 -40.15 -28.05 -0.71
N LEU A 191 -40.61 -28.43 0.47
CA LEU A 191 -40.77 -29.84 0.82
C LEU A 191 -41.82 -30.53 -0.02
N ALA A 192 -43.01 -29.95 -0.17
CA ALA A 192 -44.12 -30.51 -0.95
C ALA A 192 -43.78 -30.70 -2.44
N ARG A 193 -42.95 -29.83 -3.01
CA ARG A 193 -42.49 -29.97 -4.41
C ARG A 193 -41.49 -31.11 -4.60
N THR A 194 -40.70 -31.40 -3.57
CA THR A 194 -39.50 -32.24 -3.71
C THR A 194 -39.69 -33.64 -3.08
N VAL A 195 -40.54 -33.74 -2.07
CA VAL A 195 -40.87 -35.00 -1.35
C VAL A 195 -42.36 -35.09 -1.13
N PRO A 196 -43.16 -35.30 -2.20
CA PRO A 196 -44.63 -35.23 -2.14
C PRO A 196 -45.28 -36.33 -1.33
N ASP A 197 -44.56 -37.44 -1.03
CA ASP A 197 -45.11 -38.64 -0.37
C ASP A 197 -44.95 -38.60 1.16
N LEU A 198 -44.47 -37.51 1.75
CA LEU A 198 -44.36 -37.34 3.20
C LEU A 198 -45.71 -37.01 3.82
N SER A 199 -45.99 -37.60 5.00
CA SER A 199 -47.16 -37.21 5.79
C SER A 199 -47.06 -35.77 6.29
N ASP A 200 -48.23 -35.10 6.50
CA ASP A 200 -48.27 -33.73 7.02
C ASP A 200 -47.54 -33.58 8.36
N GLY A 201 -47.62 -34.62 9.22
CA GLY A 201 -46.92 -34.63 10.50
C GLY A 201 -45.39 -34.66 10.36
N ALA A 202 -44.86 -35.39 9.37
CA ALA A 202 -43.43 -35.45 9.05
C ALA A 202 -42.95 -34.11 8.44
N LEU A 203 -43.77 -33.52 7.60
CA LEU A 203 -43.49 -32.17 7.03
C LEU A 203 -43.40 -31.13 8.13
N GLU A 204 -44.38 -31.05 9.05
CA GLU A 204 -44.34 -30.09 10.15
C GLU A 204 -43.17 -30.31 11.09
N ALA A 205 -42.80 -31.53 11.38
CA ALA A 205 -41.65 -31.87 12.21
C ALA A 205 -40.35 -31.37 11.57
N LEU A 206 -40.15 -31.56 10.26
CA LEU A 206 -38.99 -31.03 9.53
C LEU A 206 -38.95 -29.50 9.49
N ILE A 207 -40.08 -28.85 9.24
CA ILE A 207 -40.19 -27.40 9.22
C ILE A 207 -39.80 -26.81 10.57
N THR A 208 -40.27 -27.40 11.65
CA THR A 208 -39.99 -27.01 13.03
C THR A 208 -38.51 -27.19 13.36
N SER A 209 -37.94 -28.34 13.03
CA SER A 209 -36.52 -28.65 13.30
C SER A 209 -35.56 -27.79 12.48
N ALA A 210 -35.94 -27.45 11.26
CA ALA A 210 -35.09 -26.61 10.42
C ALA A 210 -35.09 -25.12 10.81
N GLU A 211 -36.02 -24.66 11.66
CA GLU A 211 -36.18 -23.26 12.11
C GLU A 211 -36.10 -22.23 10.95
N GLY A 212 -36.59 -22.61 9.79
CA GLY A 212 -36.52 -21.79 8.57
C GLY A 212 -35.14 -21.69 7.93
N TRP A 213 -34.17 -22.50 8.36
CA TRP A 213 -32.84 -22.52 7.73
C TRP A 213 -32.91 -23.15 6.33
N PRO A 214 -32.71 -22.34 5.22
CA PRO A 214 -32.90 -22.84 3.87
C PRO A 214 -32.02 -24.02 3.51
N ALA A 215 -30.71 -23.97 3.90
CA ALA A 215 -29.80 -25.06 3.61
C ALA A 215 -30.17 -26.34 4.40
N GLY A 216 -30.62 -26.20 5.64
CA GLY A 216 -31.09 -27.32 6.43
C GLY A 216 -32.28 -28.04 5.79
N LEU A 217 -33.27 -27.29 5.31
CA LEU A 217 -34.41 -27.86 4.57
C LEU A 217 -33.97 -28.54 3.27
N TYR A 218 -33.05 -27.92 2.53
CA TYR A 218 -32.56 -28.50 1.29
C TYR A 218 -31.75 -29.78 1.52
N LEU A 219 -30.94 -29.82 2.57
CA LEU A 219 -30.21 -31.02 2.99
C LEU A 219 -31.18 -32.11 3.42
N SER A 220 -32.27 -31.75 4.18
CA SER A 220 -33.34 -32.67 4.51
C SER A 220 -33.95 -33.33 3.27
N VAL A 221 -34.22 -32.55 2.26
CA VAL A 221 -34.72 -33.05 0.97
C VAL A 221 -33.74 -34.02 0.32
N LEU A 222 -32.44 -33.74 0.35
CA LEU A 222 -31.44 -34.65 -0.22
C LEU A 222 -31.37 -35.99 0.53
N ALA A 223 -31.42 -35.96 1.85
CA ALA A 223 -31.45 -37.20 2.66
C ALA A 223 -32.71 -38.02 2.42
N LEU A 224 -33.82 -37.37 2.11
CA LEU A 224 -35.11 -38.05 1.82
C LEU A 224 -35.18 -38.57 0.38
N LYS A 225 -34.52 -37.94 -0.58
CA LYS A 225 -34.43 -38.42 -1.97
C LYS A 225 -33.64 -39.73 -2.03
N GLY A 226 -34.32 -40.80 -2.26
CA GLY A 226 -33.73 -42.15 -2.37
C GLY A 226 -33.78 -42.98 -1.09
N ALA A 227 -34.33 -42.45 -0.01
CA ALA A 227 -34.54 -43.22 1.22
C ALA A 227 -35.64 -44.26 1.03
N ALA A 228 -35.39 -45.54 1.43
CA ALA A 228 -36.37 -46.61 1.38
C ALA A 228 -37.53 -46.42 2.39
N ALA A 229 -37.31 -45.63 3.46
CA ALA A 229 -38.29 -45.30 4.48
C ALA A 229 -38.18 -43.82 4.89
N PRO A 230 -38.74 -42.87 4.13
CA PRO A 230 -38.58 -41.42 4.36
C PRO A 230 -39.03 -40.95 5.75
N GLU A 231 -40.11 -41.53 6.29
CA GLU A 231 -40.62 -41.17 7.62
C GLU A 231 -39.68 -41.56 8.77
N GLN A 232 -38.92 -42.67 8.64
CA GLN A 232 -37.90 -43.02 9.61
C GLN A 232 -36.71 -42.04 9.57
N VAL A 233 -36.35 -41.57 8.39
CA VAL A 233 -35.33 -40.53 8.21
C VAL A 233 -35.77 -39.23 8.87
N VAL A 234 -37.03 -38.81 8.70
CA VAL A 234 -37.58 -37.64 9.39
C VAL A 234 -37.50 -37.80 10.90
N THR A 235 -37.91 -38.98 11.42
CA THR A 235 -37.84 -39.24 12.86
C THR A 235 -36.41 -39.16 13.39
N SER A 236 -35.43 -39.65 12.63
CA SER A 236 -34.01 -39.56 13.00
C SER A 236 -33.50 -38.13 12.95
N LEU A 237 -33.87 -37.35 11.90
CA LEU A 237 -33.51 -35.94 11.72
C LEU A 237 -34.06 -35.06 12.85
N THR A 238 -35.27 -35.35 13.34
CA THR A 238 -35.94 -34.53 14.38
C THR A 238 -35.62 -34.99 15.80
N ALA A 239 -35.10 -36.22 15.98
CA ALA A 239 -34.67 -36.75 17.27
C ALA A 239 -33.24 -36.36 17.66
N ALA A 240 -32.41 -35.92 16.71
CA ALA A 240 -31.11 -35.39 17.00
C ALA A 240 -31.26 -34.02 17.66
N ASP A 241 -30.87 -33.88 18.92
CA ASP A 241 -30.99 -32.68 19.76
C ASP A 241 -30.46 -31.39 19.09
N GLY A 242 -31.20 -30.87 18.12
CA GLY A 242 -30.99 -29.52 17.56
C GLY A 242 -29.85 -29.34 16.59
N ASP A 243 -28.98 -30.30 16.27
CA ASP A 243 -27.88 -30.18 15.33
C ASP A 243 -28.09 -30.96 14.03
N LEU A 244 -29.05 -30.45 13.23
CA LEU A 244 -29.27 -30.91 11.85
C LEU A 244 -27.98 -30.95 11.03
N GLY A 245 -27.04 -30.05 11.31
CA GLY A 245 -25.75 -29.97 10.62
C GLY A 245 -24.92 -31.24 10.81
N THR A 246 -24.78 -31.72 12.04
CA THR A 246 -24.02 -32.94 12.37
C THR A 246 -24.66 -34.19 11.77
N TYR A 247 -25.99 -34.34 11.86
CA TYR A 247 -26.67 -35.45 11.24
C TYR A 247 -26.52 -35.53 9.72
N PHE A 248 -26.68 -34.37 9.06
CA PHE A 248 -26.48 -34.30 7.60
C PHE A 248 -25.07 -34.61 7.18
N HIS A 249 -24.11 -34.16 7.98
CA HIS A 249 -22.73 -34.45 7.76
C HIS A 249 -22.47 -35.96 7.75
N GLU A 250 -22.93 -36.70 8.78
CA GLU A 250 -22.74 -38.13 8.87
C GLU A 250 -23.45 -38.88 7.73
N GLU A 251 -24.67 -38.51 7.38
CA GLU A 251 -25.45 -39.19 6.35
C GLU A 251 -24.88 -38.94 4.95
N LEU A 252 -24.48 -37.70 4.67
CA LEU A 252 -23.83 -37.33 3.41
C LEU A 252 -22.50 -38.07 3.23
N MET A 253 -21.68 -38.14 4.28
CA MET A 253 -20.39 -38.84 4.25
C MET A 253 -20.55 -40.35 4.09
N ARG A 254 -21.59 -40.96 4.70
CA ARG A 254 -21.88 -42.40 4.50
C ARG A 254 -22.34 -42.76 3.09
N GLY A 255 -22.99 -41.80 2.39
CA GLY A 255 -23.50 -42.01 1.03
C GLY A 255 -22.47 -41.84 -0.08
N LEU A 256 -21.27 -41.37 0.23
CA LEU A 256 -20.21 -41.14 -0.77
C LEU A 256 -19.35 -42.42 -0.95
N GLU A 257 -18.99 -42.72 -2.20
CA GLU A 257 -17.99 -43.75 -2.50
C GLU A 257 -16.67 -43.40 -1.79
N PRO A 258 -15.96 -44.37 -1.20
CA PRO A 258 -14.78 -44.13 -0.36
C PRO A 258 -13.69 -43.31 -1.05
N GLU A 259 -13.45 -43.54 -2.36
CA GLU A 259 -12.46 -42.81 -3.12
C GLU A 259 -12.87 -41.35 -3.32
N LEU A 260 -14.13 -41.08 -3.61
CA LEU A 260 -14.68 -39.75 -3.76
C LEU A 260 -14.69 -38.97 -2.44
N ARG A 261 -15.09 -39.65 -1.35
CA ARG A 261 -15.03 -39.09 0.00
C ARG A 261 -13.61 -38.69 0.37
N SER A 262 -12.64 -39.56 0.15
CA SER A 262 -11.22 -39.30 0.38
C SER A 262 -10.71 -38.09 -0.44
N PHE A 263 -11.11 -37.98 -1.71
CA PHE A 263 -10.78 -36.84 -2.56
C PHE A 263 -11.32 -35.53 -1.96
N LEU A 264 -12.62 -35.49 -1.65
CA LEU A 264 -13.29 -34.29 -1.14
C LEU A 264 -12.70 -33.84 0.21
N VAL A 265 -12.51 -34.76 1.14
CA VAL A 265 -11.97 -34.45 2.47
C VAL A 265 -10.53 -33.94 2.39
N ARG A 266 -9.65 -34.60 1.63
CA ARG A 266 -8.25 -34.20 1.55
C ARG A 266 -8.01 -32.90 0.74
N THR A 267 -8.90 -32.57 -0.18
CA THR A 267 -8.82 -31.30 -0.95
C THR A 267 -9.57 -30.15 -0.29
N SER A 268 -10.27 -30.38 0.82
CA SER A 268 -11.02 -29.35 1.57
C SER A 268 -10.16 -28.22 2.11
N ILE A 269 -8.85 -28.46 2.28
CA ILE A 269 -7.85 -27.46 2.68
C ILE A 269 -7.65 -26.35 1.64
N LEU A 270 -8.12 -26.56 0.39
CA LEU A 270 -7.92 -25.68 -0.73
C LEU A 270 -9.11 -24.70 -0.88
N PRO A 271 -8.90 -23.40 -0.80
CA PRO A 271 -9.98 -22.42 -1.04
C PRO A 271 -10.42 -22.38 -2.51
N ARG A 272 -9.52 -22.75 -3.41
CA ARG A 272 -9.76 -22.89 -4.85
C ARG A 272 -9.16 -24.21 -5.33
N LEU A 273 -9.94 -24.93 -6.11
CA LEU A 273 -9.56 -26.21 -6.68
C LEU A 273 -9.20 -26.01 -8.14
N SER A 274 -8.11 -26.62 -8.57
CA SER A 274 -7.80 -26.89 -9.97
C SER A 274 -7.26 -28.30 -10.09
N SER A 275 -7.27 -28.88 -11.29
CA SER A 275 -6.73 -30.22 -11.50
C SER A 275 -5.28 -30.31 -11.02
N GLY A 276 -4.45 -29.30 -11.35
CA GLY A 276 -3.03 -29.29 -10.99
C GLY A 276 -2.77 -29.26 -9.49
N VAL A 277 -3.45 -28.37 -8.72
CA VAL A 277 -3.24 -28.33 -7.27
C VAL A 277 -3.78 -29.57 -6.57
N CYS A 278 -4.93 -30.09 -7.02
CA CYS A 278 -5.50 -31.34 -6.47
C CYS A 278 -4.59 -32.53 -6.75
N ASP A 279 -4.06 -32.64 -7.96
CA ASP A 279 -3.12 -33.69 -8.33
C ASP A 279 -1.82 -33.61 -7.48
N ALA A 280 -1.30 -32.42 -7.25
CA ALA A 280 -0.14 -32.22 -6.40
C ALA A 280 -0.40 -32.57 -4.93
N VAL A 281 -1.56 -32.18 -4.39
CA VAL A 281 -1.95 -32.43 -3.01
C VAL A 281 -2.18 -33.92 -2.76
N LEU A 282 -2.83 -34.60 -3.70
CA LEU A 282 -3.21 -36.02 -3.57
C LEU A 282 -2.21 -37.00 -4.19
N GLU A 283 -1.15 -36.48 -4.84
CA GLU A 283 -0.13 -37.28 -5.56
C GLU A 283 -0.77 -38.22 -6.62
N ARG A 284 -1.71 -37.65 -7.42
CA ARG A 284 -2.45 -38.35 -8.49
C ARG A 284 -2.43 -37.53 -9.79
N THR A 285 -3.08 -37.97 -10.85
CA THR A 285 -3.06 -37.34 -12.18
C THR A 285 -4.43 -37.27 -12.86
N ASP A 286 -5.50 -37.58 -12.16
CA ASP A 286 -6.86 -37.69 -12.73
C ASP A 286 -7.88 -36.77 -12.07
N SER A 287 -7.44 -35.80 -11.24
CA SER A 287 -8.31 -34.85 -10.56
C SER A 287 -9.20 -34.06 -11.51
N ALA A 288 -8.72 -33.78 -12.74
CA ALA A 288 -9.53 -33.15 -13.78
C ALA A 288 -10.82 -33.93 -14.13
N ILE A 289 -10.77 -35.26 -14.09
CA ILE A 289 -11.93 -36.12 -14.36
C ILE A 289 -12.91 -36.03 -13.18
N VAL A 290 -12.39 -36.11 -11.96
CA VAL A 290 -13.19 -36.06 -10.74
C VAL A 290 -13.90 -34.71 -10.59
N LEU A 291 -13.16 -33.59 -10.77
CA LEU A 291 -13.72 -32.24 -10.65
C LEU A 291 -14.80 -31.97 -11.68
N ARG A 292 -14.59 -32.39 -12.94
CA ARG A 292 -15.61 -32.26 -14.00
C ARG A 292 -16.84 -33.11 -13.72
N ALA A 293 -16.67 -34.32 -13.23
CA ALA A 293 -17.79 -35.19 -12.87
C ALA A 293 -18.59 -34.61 -11.70
N LEU A 294 -17.91 -34.04 -10.71
CA LEU A 294 -18.55 -33.36 -9.57
C LEU A 294 -19.30 -32.10 -10.01
N ALA A 295 -18.73 -31.29 -10.89
CA ALA A 295 -19.37 -30.07 -11.38
C ALA A 295 -20.54 -30.35 -12.34
N ALA A 296 -20.51 -31.46 -13.07
CA ALA A 296 -21.57 -31.88 -13.98
C ALA A 296 -22.70 -32.62 -13.25
N SER A 297 -22.45 -33.14 -12.06
CA SER A 297 -23.51 -33.76 -11.23
C SER A 297 -24.41 -32.68 -10.66
N ASP A 298 -25.69 -32.99 -10.43
CA ASP A 298 -26.62 -32.09 -9.71
C ASP A 298 -26.21 -31.84 -8.26
N ASN A 299 -24.92 -31.92 -8.00
CA ASN A 299 -24.27 -31.79 -6.73
C ASN A 299 -24.09 -30.32 -6.35
N LEU A 300 -24.74 -29.88 -5.29
CA LEU A 300 -24.71 -28.50 -4.74
C LEU A 300 -23.36 -28.07 -4.17
N PHE A 301 -22.38 -28.95 -4.12
CA PHE A 301 -21.22 -28.79 -3.26
C PHE A 301 -19.99 -28.28 -3.98
N VAL A 302 -19.88 -28.54 -5.30
CA VAL A 302 -18.76 -28.08 -6.14
C VAL A 302 -19.29 -27.10 -7.17
N VAL A 303 -18.75 -25.88 -7.16
CA VAL A 303 -19.13 -24.79 -8.05
C VAL A 303 -17.99 -24.57 -9.04
N ALA A 304 -18.27 -24.71 -10.33
CA ALA A 304 -17.32 -24.29 -11.37
C ALA A 304 -17.20 -22.76 -11.36
N LEU A 305 -16.00 -22.26 -11.57
CA LEU A 305 -15.74 -20.83 -11.71
C LEU A 305 -15.70 -20.48 -13.21
N ASP A 306 -16.52 -19.52 -13.64
CA ASP A 306 -16.84 -19.28 -15.05
C ASP A 306 -15.64 -18.85 -15.94
N ASP A 307 -14.47 -18.52 -15.36
CA ASP A 307 -13.34 -17.95 -16.10
C ASP A 307 -12.25 -18.93 -16.51
N ASP A 308 -12.20 -20.04 -15.83
CA ASP A 308 -11.19 -21.07 -16.02
C ASP A 308 -11.92 -22.41 -15.99
N PRO A 309 -11.97 -23.14 -17.10
CA PRO A 309 -12.66 -24.41 -17.18
C PRO A 309 -12.10 -25.47 -16.22
N ASP A 310 -10.93 -25.21 -15.62
CA ASP A 310 -10.29 -26.05 -14.60
C ASP A 310 -10.33 -25.45 -13.19
N ALA A 311 -11.11 -24.39 -12.98
CA ALA A 311 -11.24 -23.77 -11.67
C ALA A 311 -12.59 -24.07 -11.01
N TYR A 312 -12.51 -24.58 -9.78
CA TYR A 312 -13.67 -24.96 -8.98
C TYR A 312 -13.49 -24.44 -7.56
N ARG A 313 -14.58 -24.39 -6.81
CA ARG A 313 -14.57 -24.22 -5.36
C ARG A 313 -15.62 -25.08 -4.71
N TYR A 314 -15.39 -25.44 -3.48
CA TYR A 314 -16.47 -25.98 -2.65
C TYR A 314 -17.43 -24.87 -2.25
N HIS A 315 -18.72 -25.20 -2.16
CA HIS A 315 -19.65 -24.35 -1.42
C HIS A 315 -19.17 -24.26 0.03
N HIS A 316 -19.07 -23.03 0.59
CA HIS A 316 -18.38 -22.82 1.88
C HIS A 316 -18.94 -23.64 3.03
N LEU A 317 -20.26 -23.91 3.07
CA LEU A 317 -20.83 -24.81 4.08
C LEU A 317 -20.26 -26.23 3.96
N PHE A 318 -20.12 -26.71 2.73
CA PHE A 318 -19.57 -28.03 2.47
C PHE A 318 -18.06 -28.09 2.72
N ALA A 319 -17.32 -27.02 2.38
CA ALA A 319 -15.91 -26.93 2.71
C ALA A 319 -15.66 -27.00 4.23
N ASP A 320 -16.46 -26.25 5.02
CA ASP A 320 -16.37 -26.25 6.49
C ASP A 320 -16.62 -27.65 7.06
N LEU A 321 -17.60 -28.37 6.51
CA LEU A 321 -17.92 -29.76 6.92
C LEU A 321 -16.81 -30.76 6.56
N LEU A 322 -16.29 -30.68 5.31
CA LEU A 322 -15.20 -31.53 4.85
C LEU A 322 -13.92 -31.31 5.65
N LEU A 323 -13.63 -30.04 5.99
CA LEU A 323 -12.45 -29.70 6.78
C LEU A 323 -12.55 -30.22 8.21
N ALA A 324 -13.77 -30.27 8.79
CA ALA A 324 -14.00 -30.86 10.10
C ALA A 324 -13.81 -32.38 10.09
N GLU A 325 -14.06 -33.06 8.94
CA GLU A 325 -13.83 -34.51 8.77
C GLU A 325 -12.35 -34.85 8.56
N LEU A 326 -11.54 -33.95 8.11
CA LEU A 326 -10.15 -34.27 7.76
C LEU A 326 -9.35 -34.89 8.89
N PRO A 327 -9.45 -34.47 10.18
CA PRO A 327 -8.75 -35.12 11.27
C PRO A 327 -9.26 -36.54 11.55
N VAL A 328 -10.50 -36.84 11.18
CA VAL A 328 -11.14 -38.17 11.40
C VAL A 328 -10.80 -39.15 10.28
N GLU A 329 -10.91 -38.69 9.02
CA GLU A 329 -10.69 -39.50 7.82
C GLU A 329 -9.20 -39.73 7.53
N ALA A 330 -8.37 -38.70 7.80
CA ALA A 330 -6.94 -38.69 7.50
C ALA A 330 -6.13 -38.15 8.70
N PRO A 331 -6.12 -38.87 9.84
CA PRO A 331 -5.46 -38.38 11.05
C PRO A 331 -3.97 -38.15 10.83
N GLY A 332 -3.50 -36.93 11.06
CA GLY A 332 -2.11 -36.53 10.92
C GLY A 332 -1.64 -36.22 9.49
N GLU A 333 -2.49 -36.37 8.47
CA GLU A 333 -2.10 -36.07 7.08
C GLU A 333 -2.22 -34.57 6.75
N GLU A 334 -2.99 -33.78 7.50
CA GLU A 334 -3.30 -32.37 7.18
C GLU A 334 -2.05 -31.54 6.88
N ALA A 335 -1.04 -31.61 7.74
CA ALA A 335 0.19 -30.86 7.54
C ALA A 335 0.90 -31.23 6.22
N GLY A 336 0.94 -32.53 5.89
CA GLY A 336 1.52 -33.02 4.63
C GLY A 336 0.76 -32.53 3.39
N LEU A 337 -0.59 -32.55 3.45
CA LEU A 337 -1.46 -32.07 2.38
C LEU A 337 -1.25 -30.58 2.15
N ARG A 338 -1.27 -29.77 3.21
CA ARG A 338 -1.02 -28.32 3.16
C ARG A 338 0.37 -28.00 2.63
N LEU A 339 1.37 -28.78 2.98
CA LEU A 339 2.73 -28.58 2.54
C LEU A 339 2.89 -28.83 1.02
N ARG A 340 2.24 -29.87 0.49
CA ARG A 340 2.20 -30.10 -0.96
C ARG A 340 1.46 -28.97 -1.69
N ALA A 341 0.34 -28.52 -1.13
CA ALA A 341 -0.38 -27.34 -1.66
C ALA A 341 0.52 -26.11 -1.68
N ALA A 342 1.18 -25.80 -0.55
CA ALA A 342 2.05 -24.62 -0.44
C ALA A 342 3.17 -24.61 -1.49
N ARG A 343 3.83 -25.74 -1.69
CA ARG A 343 4.90 -25.87 -2.68
C ARG A 343 4.39 -25.66 -4.10
N TRP A 344 3.29 -26.34 -4.44
CA TRP A 344 2.70 -26.20 -5.77
C TRP A 344 2.26 -24.75 -6.05
N LEU A 345 1.57 -24.11 -5.10
CA LEU A 345 1.12 -22.72 -5.22
C LEU A 345 2.31 -21.75 -5.38
N ALA A 346 3.39 -21.96 -4.62
CA ALA A 346 4.61 -21.17 -4.74
C ALA A 346 5.25 -21.26 -6.13
N ASP A 347 5.26 -22.45 -6.71
CA ASP A 347 5.84 -22.71 -8.02
C ASP A 347 4.95 -22.20 -9.18
N HIS A 348 3.64 -22.00 -8.93
CA HIS A 348 2.67 -21.54 -9.92
C HIS A 348 2.24 -20.08 -9.72
N GLY A 349 2.99 -19.31 -8.90
CA GLY A 349 2.81 -17.85 -8.78
C GLY A 349 1.72 -17.40 -7.80
N ASP A 350 1.06 -18.31 -7.08
CA ASP A 350 0.15 -17.97 -6.00
C ASP A 350 0.89 -17.92 -4.65
N ALA A 351 1.65 -16.84 -4.45
CA ALA A 351 2.42 -16.65 -3.24
C ALA A 351 1.52 -16.46 -1.98
N ASP A 352 0.34 -15.87 -2.14
CA ASP A 352 -0.61 -15.65 -1.06
C ASP A 352 -1.14 -16.99 -0.50
N GLY A 353 -1.61 -17.83 -1.40
CA GLY A 353 -2.02 -19.19 -1.06
C GLY A 353 -0.88 -20.02 -0.48
N ALA A 354 0.33 -19.89 -1.05
CA ALA A 354 1.51 -20.61 -0.58
C ALA A 354 1.89 -20.27 0.86
N VAL A 355 1.93 -18.97 1.22
CA VAL A 355 2.21 -18.51 2.60
C VAL A 355 1.14 -19.03 3.54
N HIS A 356 -0.14 -18.90 3.19
CA HIS A 356 -1.24 -19.36 4.03
C HIS A 356 -1.16 -20.87 4.31
N GLN A 357 -0.97 -21.69 3.27
CA GLN A 357 -0.90 -23.13 3.42
C GLN A 357 0.35 -23.58 4.19
N ALA A 358 1.50 -22.93 3.98
CA ALA A 358 2.73 -23.24 4.67
C ALA A 358 2.64 -22.91 6.19
N VAL A 359 2.08 -21.74 6.54
CA VAL A 359 1.84 -21.37 7.95
C VAL A 359 0.86 -22.34 8.61
N ALA A 360 -0.24 -22.67 7.93
CA ALA A 360 -1.23 -23.63 8.44
C ALA A 360 -0.66 -25.06 8.57
N ALA A 361 0.35 -25.43 7.76
CA ALA A 361 1.07 -26.69 7.90
C ALA A 361 2.09 -26.68 9.06
N GLY A 362 2.40 -25.51 9.63
CA GLY A 362 3.46 -25.33 10.62
C GLY A 362 4.87 -25.25 10.02
N ASP A 363 5.01 -25.25 8.68
CA ASP A 363 6.31 -25.07 8.00
C ASP A 363 6.55 -23.57 7.77
N LEU A 364 6.97 -22.90 8.87
CA LEU A 364 7.24 -21.46 8.87
C LEU A 364 8.50 -21.12 8.07
N ASP A 365 9.37 -22.07 7.79
CA ASP A 365 10.58 -21.84 7.00
C ASP A 365 10.24 -21.78 5.51
N LEU A 366 9.34 -22.64 5.04
CA LEU A 366 8.79 -22.54 3.68
C LEU A 366 8.03 -21.21 3.51
N ALA A 367 7.15 -20.86 4.46
CA ALA A 367 6.43 -19.58 4.41
C ALA A 367 7.40 -18.40 4.33
N ALA A 368 8.42 -18.35 5.20
CA ALA A 368 9.43 -17.31 5.19
C ALA A 368 10.20 -17.27 3.85
N SER A 369 10.52 -18.42 3.27
CA SER A 369 11.20 -18.48 1.97
C SER A 369 10.37 -17.89 0.83
N VAL A 370 9.05 -18.08 0.85
CA VAL A 370 8.12 -17.47 -0.11
C VAL A 370 8.08 -15.95 0.09
N VAL A 371 7.99 -15.47 1.34
CA VAL A 371 8.04 -14.05 1.67
C VAL A 371 9.34 -13.43 1.14
N LEU A 372 10.50 -14.05 1.37
CA LEU A 372 11.80 -13.53 0.93
C LEU A 372 11.89 -13.40 -0.60
N ARG A 373 11.37 -14.37 -1.34
CA ARG A 373 11.35 -14.32 -2.81
C ARG A 373 10.56 -13.15 -3.36
N GLN A 374 9.46 -12.79 -2.69
CA GLN A 374 8.55 -11.74 -3.13
C GLN A 374 8.84 -10.37 -2.50
N LEU A 375 9.75 -10.31 -1.52
CA LEU A 375 9.96 -9.13 -0.69
C LEU A 375 10.30 -7.89 -1.52
N ALA A 376 11.27 -7.99 -2.42
CA ALA A 376 11.70 -6.85 -3.23
C ALA A 376 10.59 -6.38 -4.17
N ASP A 377 9.91 -7.31 -4.84
CA ASP A 377 8.81 -7.01 -5.77
C ASP A 377 7.63 -6.35 -5.04
N LEU A 378 7.29 -6.82 -3.84
CA LEU A 378 6.24 -6.22 -3.01
C LEU A 378 6.60 -4.79 -2.59
N ILE A 379 7.84 -4.57 -2.17
CA ILE A 379 8.33 -3.23 -1.78
C ILE A 379 8.34 -2.29 -2.98
N GLN A 380 8.88 -2.72 -4.11
CA GLN A 380 8.96 -1.93 -5.34
C GLN A 380 7.57 -1.63 -5.92
N ALA A 381 6.63 -2.59 -5.84
CA ALA A 381 5.25 -2.42 -6.24
C ALA A 381 4.36 -1.68 -5.21
N GLY A 382 4.90 -1.29 -4.03
CA GLY A 382 4.15 -0.61 -2.97
C GLY A 382 3.06 -1.47 -2.31
N ARG A 383 3.12 -2.80 -2.45
CA ARG A 383 2.15 -3.75 -1.89
C ARG A 383 2.47 -4.08 -0.43
N ILE A 384 2.57 -3.03 0.39
CA ILE A 384 3.02 -3.15 1.78
C ILE A 384 2.00 -3.89 2.64
N GLU A 385 0.71 -3.63 2.44
CA GLU A 385 -0.37 -4.32 3.16
C GLU A 385 -0.37 -5.83 2.91
N THR A 386 -0.04 -6.25 1.69
CA THR A 386 0.14 -7.68 1.37
C THR A 386 1.29 -8.28 2.18
N LEU A 387 2.43 -7.58 2.24
CA LEU A 387 3.58 -8.01 3.04
C LEU A 387 3.24 -8.10 4.53
N GLU A 388 2.57 -7.09 5.07
CA GLU A 388 2.14 -7.06 6.47
C GLU A 388 1.17 -8.19 6.80
N ARG A 389 0.20 -8.44 5.95
CA ARG A 389 -0.76 -9.54 6.09
C ARG A 389 -0.08 -10.91 6.09
N TRP A 390 0.94 -11.10 5.26
CA TRP A 390 1.72 -12.34 5.28
C TRP A 390 2.51 -12.49 6.57
N VAL A 391 3.23 -11.45 6.97
CA VAL A 391 4.04 -11.45 8.18
C VAL A 391 3.18 -11.58 9.45
N ALA A 392 1.96 -11.04 9.46
CA ALA A 392 1.02 -11.16 10.56
C ALA A 392 0.53 -12.60 10.79
N GLN A 393 0.63 -13.50 9.79
CA GLN A 393 0.28 -14.91 9.93
C GLN A 393 1.30 -15.70 10.78
N PHE A 394 2.53 -15.18 10.92
CA PHE A 394 3.53 -15.84 11.76
C PHE A 394 3.23 -15.60 13.25
N PRO A 395 3.26 -16.64 14.09
CA PRO A 395 3.14 -16.46 15.54
C PRO A 395 4.18 -15.45 16.06
N PRO A 396 3.82 -14.53 16.98
CA PRO A 396 4.70 -13.44 17.40
C PRO A 396 6.08 -13.89 17.90
N GLU A 397 6.14 -14.99 18.66
CA GLU A 397 7.40 -15.54 19.18
C GLU A 397 8.28 -16.12 18.07
N GLU A 398 7.67 -16.79 17.09
CA GLU A 398 8.36 -17.35 15.94
C GLU A 398 8.83 -16.26 14.97
N ALA A 399 8.03 -15.20 14.80
CA ALA A 399 8.40 -14.05 13.99
C ALA A 399 9.69 -13.38 14.49
N ARG A 400 9.87 -13.28 15.81
CA ARG A 400 11.09 -12.71 16.42
C ARG A 400 12.34 -13.57 16.28
N ARG A 401 12.19 -14.85 16.01
CA ARG A 401 13.32 -15.81 15.87
C ARG A 401 13.75 -16.03 14.44
N ARG A 402 12.99 -15.53 13.45
CA ARG A 402 13.27 -15.76 12.04
C ARG A 402 13.85 -14.52 11.36
N PRO A 403 15.11 -14.57 10.90
CA PRO A 403 15.77 -13.44 10.24
C PRO A 403 14.96 -12.89 9.04
N ILE A 404 14.37 -13.76 8.24
CA ILE A 404 13.58 -13.36 7.07
C ILE A 404 12.33 -12.55 7.48
N VAL A 405 11.65 -12.95 8.55
CA VAL A 405 10.45 -12.25 9.03
C VAL A 405 10.82 -10.90 9.63
N ALA A 406 11.94 -10.84 10.39
CA ALA A 406 12.47 -9.59 10.92
C ALA A 406 12.86 -8.63 9.77
N LEU A 407 13.52 -9.14 8.72
CA LEU A 407 13.84 -8.38 7.52
C LEU A 407 12.58 -7.82 6.84
N ALA A 408 11.57 -8.66 6.63
CA ALA A 408 10.31 -8.26 5.99
C ALA A 408 9.59 -7.18 6.78
N ARG A 409 9.58 -7.27 8.12
CA ARG A 409 9.04 -6.22 9.02
C ARG A 409 9.83 -4.93 8.94
N GLY A 410 11.15 -5.00 8.95
CA GLY A 410 12.01 -3.83 8.78
C GLY A 410 11.71 -3.08 7.48
N TRP A 411 11.58 -3.80 6.39
CA TRP A 411 11.22 -3.22 5.10
C TRP A 411 9.79 -2.67 5.06
N ALA A 412 8.82 -3.32 5.70
CA ALA A 412 7.46 -2.80 5.82
C ALA A 412 7.44 -1.46 6.60
N CYS A 413 8.25 -1.34 7.67
CA CYS A 413 8.41 -0.09 8.41
C CYS A 413 9.05 1.02 7.56
N VAL A 414 10.14 0.73 6.83
CA VAL A 414 10.74 1.68 5.86
C VAL A 414 9.70 2.16 4.85
N ALA A 415 8.93 1.25 4.33
CA ALA A 415 7.91 1.55 3.34
C ALA A 415 6.80 2.48 3.88
N ARG A 416 6.50 2.43 5.17
CA ARG A 416 5.56 3.37 5.83
C ARG A 416 6.22 4.68 6.28
N GLY A 417 7.54 4.78 6.17
CA GLY A 417 8.30 5.93 6.69
C GLY A 417 8.63 5.83 8.18
N ASP A 418 8.39 4.68 8.81
CA ASP A 418 8.73 4.42 10.21
C ASP A 418 10.16 3.89 10.33
N PHE A 419 11.12 4.79 10.18
CA PHE A 419 12.54 4.46 10.21
C PHE A 419 13.03 4.07 11.61
N ALA A 420 12.34 4.49 12.67
CA ALA A 420 12.70 4.14 14.04
C ALA A 420 12.43 2.64 14.30
N ASP A 421 11.21 2.19 14.00
CA ASP A 421 10.85 0.78 14.14
C ASP A 421 11.63 -0.11 13.17
N ALA A 422 11.92 0.38 11.95
CA ALA A 422 12.80 -0.35 11.03
C ALA A 422 14.20 -0.55 11.61
N GLY A 423 14.72 0.43 12.36
CA GLY A 423 15.98 0.32 13.09
C GLY A 423 15.98 -0.79 14.16
N HIS A 424 14.89 -0.91 14.92
CA HIS A 424 14.72 -2.00 15.91
C HIS A 424 14.72 -3.39 15.25
N TRP A 425 14.06 -3.53 14.09
CA TRP A 425 14.07 -4.80 13.36
C TRP A 425 15.45 -5.13 12.78
N LEU A 426 16.22 -4.13 12.39
CA LEU A 426 17.62 -4.34 11.97
C LEU A 426 18.50 -4.79 13.13
N GLU A 427 18.35 -4.20 14.33
CA GLU A 427 19.04 -4.66 15.55
C GLU A 427 18.68 -6.09 15.90
N GLN A 428 17.41 -6.47 15.77
CA GLN A 428 16.96 -7.83 15.96
C GLN A 428 17.62 -8.80 14.98
N LEU A 429 17.78 -8.41 13.71
CA LEU A 429 18.50 -9.17 12.70
C LEU A 429 19.96 -9.39 13.07
N GLU A 430 20.64 -8.33 13.52
CA GLU A 430 22.04 -8.39 13.96
C GLU A 430 22.23 -9.36 15.15
N GLN A 431 21.31 -9.32 16.11
CA GLN A 431 21.31 -10.24 17.27
C GLN A 431 21.10 -11.69 16.85
N LEU A 432 20.19 -11.95 15.92
CA LEU A 432 19.94 -13.32 15.38
C LEU A 432 21.16 -13.87 14.64
N ASP A 433 21.87 -13.04 13.88
CA ASP A 433 23.09 -13.44 13.18
C ASP A 433 24.25 -13.71 14.14
N ALA A 434 24.38 -12.87 15.20
CA ALA A 434 25.41 -13.08 16.23
C ALA A 434 25.16 -14.41 16.98
N ALA A 435 23.91 -14.68 17.37
CA ALA A 435 23.55 -15.93 18.05
C ALA A 435 23.81 -17.18 17.16
N ALA A 436 23.49 -17.09 15.85
CA ALA A 436 23.76 -18.18 14.91
C ALA A 436 25.24 -18.44 14.66
N SER A 437 26.09 -17.44 14.90
CA SER A 437 27.55 -17.56 14.74
C SER A 437 28.24 -18.17 15.98
N GLU A 438 27.59 -18.15 17.13
CA GLU A 438 28.12 -18.69 18.40
C GLU A 438 27.84 -20.19 18.59
N GLU A 439 26.92 -20.81 17.82
CA GLU A 439 26.62 -22.24 17.93
C GLU A 439 27.70 -23.10 17.20
N PRO A 440 28.48 -23.89 17.92
CA PRO A 440 29.48 -24.74 17.31
C PRO A 440 28.81 -25.95 16.63
N GLY A 441 28.72 -25.90 15.31
CA GLY A 441 28.23 -27.01 14.49
C GLY A 441 26.91 -26.76 13.77
N GLY A 442 26.40 -25.55 13.78
CA GLY A 442 25.24 -25.16 12.99
C GLY A 442 25.54 -25.21 11.50
N ALA A 443 25.46 -26.39 10.89
CA ALA A 443 25.39 -26.50 9.45
C ALA A 443 24.21 -25.65 8.98
N ARG A 444 24.48 -24.54 8.26
CA ARG A 444 23.46 -23.81 7.51
C ARG A 444 22.66 -24.84 6.73
N ALA A 445 21.44 -25.14 7.20
CA ALA A 445 20.56 -26.08 6.54
C ALA A 445 20.15 -25.45 5.20
N THR A 446 20.94 -25.74 4.18
CA THR A 446 20.59 -25.47 2.79
C THR A 446 19.57 -26.51 2.36
N THR A 447 18.29 -26.29 2.65
CA THR A 447 17.23 -27.00 1.96
C THR A 447 17.19 -26.45 0.53
N SER A 448 17.53 -27.35 -0.38
CA SER A 448 17.57 -27.19 -1.84
C SER A 448 16.28 -26.55 -2.36
N ALA A 449 16.39 -25.39 -3.02
CA ALA A 449 15.41 -24.62 -3.78
C ALA A 449 14.86 -23.32 -3.15
N ALA A 450 15.25 -22.95 -1.92
CA ALA A 450 14.96 -21.62 -1.39
C ALA A 450 15.96 -20.57 -1.94
N PRO A 451 15.59 -19.30 -2.13
CA PRO A 451 16.55 -18.23 -2.35
C PRO A 451 17.52 -18.25 -1.17
N GLY A 452 18.78 -18.50 -1.46
CA GLY A 452 19.77 -18.89 -0.46
C GLY A 452 20.10 -17.77 0.53
N PRO A 453 21.01 -18.02 1.49
CA PRO A 453 21.53 -17.07 2.48
C PRO A 453 21.91 -15.72 1.87
N ARG A 454 22.31 -15.71 0.60
CA ARG A 454 22.68 -14.52 -0.17
C ARG A 454 21.56 -13.48 -0.28
N TRP A 455 20.30 -13.88 -0.48
CA TRP A 455 19.19 -12.93 -0.60
C TRP A 455 18.86 -12.26 0.73
N LEU A 456 18.97 -12.99 1.83
CA LEU A 456 18.82 -12.44 3.17
C LEU A 456 19.94 -11.44 3.48
N GLU A 457 21.19 -11.80 3.15
CA GLU A 457 22.36 -10.91 3.32
C GLU A 457 22.22 -9.63 2.47
N LEU A 458 21.80 -9.74 1.21
CA LEU A 458 21.58 -8.59 0.33
C LEU A 458 20.42 -7.72 0.82
N GLY A 459 19.30 -8.31 1.23
CA GLY A 459 18.16 -7.59 1.76
C GLY A 459 18.50 -6.86 3.07
N ARG A 460 19.31 -7.46 3.94
CA ARG A 460 19.83 -6.83 5.16
C ARG A 460 20.78 -5.68 4.84
N ALA A 461 21.74 -5.88 3.95
CA ALA A 461 22.65 -4.82 3.54
C ALA A 461 21.89 -3.64 2.91
N ALA A 462 20.86 -3.90 2.12
CA ALA A 462 19.98 -2.89 1.57
C ALA A 462 19.18 -2.15 2.66
N LEU A 463 18.68 -2.85 3.67
CA LEU A 463 17.99 -2.23 4.81
C LEU A 463 18.95 -1.37 5.64
N THR A 464 20.16 -1.85 5.91
CA THR A 464 21.24 -1.10 6.62
C THR A 464 21.57 0.19 5.87
N MET A 465 21.70 0.09 4.55
CA MET A 465 21.95 1.23 3.66
C MET A 465 20.84 2.28 3.74
N ILE A 466 19.58 1.87 3.63
CA ILE A 466 18.42 2.78 3.72
C ILE A 466 18.32 3.41 5.11
N GLN A 467 18.60 2.66 6.16
CA GLN A 467 18.64 3.14 7.54
C GLN A 467 19.80 4.11 7.82
N GLY A 468 20.80 4.17 6.93
CA GLY A 468 21.93 5.07 7.08
C GLY A 468 22.91 4.70 8.19
N ARG A 469 22.94 3.45 8.61
CA ARG A 469 23.83 2.99 9.66
C ARG A 469 25.30 3.18 9.30
N GLY A 470 26.09 3.70 10.24
CA GLY A 470 27.51 4.01 10.02
C GLY A 470 27.76 5.33 9.27
N GLY A 471 26.77 6.21 9.25
CA GLY A 471 26.85 7.53 8.60
C GLY A 471 26.91 7.42 7.08
N VAL A 472 27.37 8.50 6.43
CA VAL A 472 27.47 8.55 4.95
C VAL A 472 28.43 7.48 4.41
N LYS A 473 29.54 7.23 5.09
CA LYS A 473 30.53 6.21 4.68
C LYS A 473 29.95 4.80 4.78
N GLY A 474 29.24 4.51 5.86
CA GLY A 474 28.59 3.20 6.04
C GLY A 474 27.56 2.91 4.93
N VAL A 475 26.84 3.91 4.47
CA VAL A 475 25.91 3.78 3.32
C VAL A 475 26.66 3.44 2.03
N VAL A 476 27.77 4.11 1.75
CA VAL A 476 28.58 3.85 0.57
C VAL A 476 29.17 2.44 0.60
N GLU A 477 29.70 2.02 1.74
CA GLU A 477 30.24 0.66 1.93
C GLU A 477 29.15 -0.41 1.74
N ALA A 478 27.98 -0.21 2.35
CA ALA A 478 26.83 -1.12 2.19
C ALA A 478 26.34 -1.16 0.73
N SER A 479 26.32 -0.01 0.05
CA SER A 479 25.95 0.07 -1.37
C SER A 479 26.92 -0.74 -2.24
N HIS A 480 28.22 -0.61 -2.02
CA HIS A 480 29.23 -1.36 -2.74
C HIS A 480 29.12 -2.87 -2.46
N ALA A 481 28.86 -3.27 -1.21
CA ALA A 481 28.65 -4.66 -0.84
C ALA A 481 27.46 -5.30 -1.59
N VAL A 482 26.34 -4.57 -1.68
CA VAL A 482 25.15 -5.00 -2.45
C VAL A 482 25.50 -5.09 -3.96
N GLN A 483 26.19 -4.08 -4.51
CA GLN A 483 26.55 -4.04 -5.92
C GLN A 483 27.56 -5.12 -6.33
N ALA A 484 28.44 -5.52 -5.42
CA ALA A 484 29.44 -6.57 -5.69
C ALA A 484 28.81 -7.92 -6.05
N ALA A 485 27.56 -8.15 -5.70
CA ALA A 485 26.79 -9.32 -6.11
C ALA A 485 26.37 -9.31 -7.58
N GLY A 486 26.55 -8.19 -8.29
CA GLY A 486 26.14 -8.00 -9.69
C GLY A 486 24.66 -7.75 -9.86
N PRO A 487 24.21 -7.35 -11.06
CA PRO A 487 22.79 -7.05 -11.34
C PRO A 487 21.94 -8.32 -11.56
N ALA A 488 22.51 -9.43 -11.99
CA ALA A 488 21.80 -10.66 -12.23
C ALA A 488 21.36 -11.27 -10.89
N ASP A 489 20.08 -11.59 -10.77
CA ASP A 489 19.46 -12.17 -9.56
C ASP A 489 19.64 -11.35 -8.27
N ASN A 490 19.86 -10.04 -8.39
CA ASN A 490 19.99 -9.11 -7.27
C ASN A 490 18.93 -8.02 -7.34
N PRO A 491 17.76 -8.19 -6.68
CA PRO A 491 16.66 -7.25 -6.76
C PRO A 491 16.95 -5.89 -6.07
N TRP A 492 18.04 -5.79 -5.31
CA TRP A 492 18.45 -4.56 -4.61
C TRP A 492 19.57 -3.79 -5.32
N TRP A 493 20.01 -4.26 -6.50
CA TRP A 493 21.16 -3.68 -7.19
C TRP A 493 20.94 -2.23 -7.63
N SER A 494 19.79 -1.94 -8.21
CA SER A 494 19.38 -0.59 -8.64
C SER A 494 19.25 0.36 -7.46
N THR A 495 18.63 -0.10 -6.37
CA THR A 495 18.52 0.67 -5.12
C THR A 495 19.90 0.98 -4.55
N ALA A 496 20.85 0.03 -4.59
CA ALA A 496 22.21 0.27 -4.13
C ALA A 496 22.96 1.30 -5.00
N ARG A 497 22.76 1.26 -6.33
CA ARG A 497 23.29 2.29 -7.24
C ARG A 497 22.75 3.67 -6.94
N LEU A 498 21.45 3.78 -6.64
CA LEU A 498 20.84 5.04 -6.24
C LEU A 498 21.41 5.55 -4.92
N MET A 499 21.56 4.68 -3.93
CA MET A 499 22.08 5.10 -2.61
C MET A 499 23.55 5.50 -2.66
N GLU A 500 24.37 4.85 -3.48
CA GLU A 500 25.73 5.31 -3.77
C GLU A 500 25.75 6.71 -4.38
N ALA A 501 24.89 6.95 -5.38
CA ALA A 501 24.81 8.25 -6.05
C ALA A 501 24.34 9.38 -5.10
N VAL A 502 23.51 9.03 -4.11
CA VAL A 502 23.03 9.99 -3.09
C VAL A 502 24.09 10.24 -2.02
N ALA A 503 24.75 9.18 -1.53
CA ALA A 503 25.64 9.27 -0.37
C ALA A 503 27.07 9.71 -0.71
N SER A 504 27.68 9.18 -1.78
CA SER A 504 29.08 9.44 -2.09
C SER A 504 29.42 10.93 -2.23
N PRO A 505 28.59 11.75 -2.93
CA PRO A 505 28.86 13.20 -3.05
C PRO A 505 28.75 13.96 -1.73
N LEU A 506 28.05 13.41 -0.74
CA LEU A 506 27.92 14.04 0.59
C LEU A 506 29.14 13.77 1.48
N ALA A 507 29.87 12.68 1.23
CA ALA A 507 31.11 12.33 1.94
C ALA A 507 32.32 13.03 1.35
N ASP A 508 32.39 13.14 0.02
CA ASP A 508 33.55 13.65 -0.71
C ASP A 508 33.12 14.60 -1.86
N PRO A 509 33.44 15.90 -1.77
CA PRO A 509 33.08 16.87 -2.80
C PRO A 509 33.82 16.66 -4.15
N SER A 510 34.84 15.81 -4.19
CA SER A 510 35.58 15.50 -5.42
C SER A 510 34.88 14.44 -6.29
N VAL A 511 33.86 13.79 -5.76
CA VAL A 511 33.11 12.75 -6.47
C VAL A 511 32.25 13.35 -7.58
N ASP A 512 32.21 12.70 -8.74
CA ASP A 512 31.33 13.11 -9.85
C ASP A 512 29.86 12.76 -9.56
N ALA A 513 29.21 13.63 -8.79
CA ALA A 513 27.78 13.50 -8.43
C ALA A 513 26.88 13.34 -9.67
N LEU A 514 27.15 14.11 -10.73
CA LEU A 514 26.34 14.08 -11.95
C LEU A 514 26.47 12.71 -12.66
N GLY A 515 27.68 12.18 -12.77
CA GLY A 515 27.91 10.86 -13.37
C GLY A 515 27.26 9.72 -12.59
N LEU A 516 27.35 9.75 -11.25
CA LEU A 516 26.70 8.77 -10.39
C LEU A 516 25.16 8.86 -10.48
N CYS A 517 24.59 10.05 -10.42
CA CYS A 517 23.14 10.22 -10.53
C CYS A 517 22.60 9.79 -11.91
N ALA A 518 23.33 10.08 -13.00
CA ALA A 518 22.97 9.60 -14.33
C ALA A 518 23.06 8.07 -14.45
N ALA A 519 24.06 7.45 -13.83
CA ALA A 519 24.15 6.00 -13.78
C ALA A 519 23.04 5.37 -12.93
N ALA A 520 22.65 5.99 -11.84
CA ALA A 520 21.51 5.55 -11.01
C ALA A 520 20.18 5.70 -11.74
N GLU A 521 19.94 6.82 -12.46
CA GLU A 521 18.76 7.00 -13.31
C GLU A 521 18.65 5.86 -14.34
N PHE A 522 19.74 5.55 -15.01
CA PHE A 522 19.76 4.46 -15.99
C PHE A 522 19.47 3.09 -15.34
N ALA A 523 20.06 2.83 -14.18
CA ALA A 523 19.92 1.57 -13.47
C ALA A 523 18.49 1.31 -12.93
N THR A 524 17.79 2.39 -12.59
CA THR A 524 16.43 2.33 -12.00
C THR A 524 15.30 2.41 -13.04
N ARG A 525 15.62 2.47 -14.34
CA ARG A 525 14.60 2.47 -15.40
C ARG A 525 13.75 1.21 -15.34
N GLY A 526 12.43 1.42 -15.25
CA GLY A 526 11.45 0.34 -15.05
C GLY A 526 11.05 0.12 -13.59
N GLU A 527 11.72 0.79 -12.64
CA GLU A 527 11.38 0.78 -11.22
C GLU A 527 10.74 2.13 -10.84
N THR A 528 9.45 2.15 -10.61
CA THR A 528 8.72 3.43 -10.52
C THR A 528 9.24 4.36 -9.44
N THR A 529 9.39 3.89 -8.19
CA THR A 529 9.80 4.77 -7.07
C THR A 529 11.29 5.13 -7.12
N ALA A 530 12.16 4.14 -7.29
CA ALA A 530 13.60 4.36 -7.32
C ALA A 530 13.99 5.27 -8.50
N HIS A 531 13.33 5.11 -9.65
CA HIS A 531 13.57 5.94 -10.83
C HIS A 531 13.22 7.41 -10.60
N VAL A 532 12.06 7.69 -10.02
CA VAL A 532 11.64 9.07 -9.72
C VAL A 532 12.57 9.75 -8.72
N VAL A 533 13.03 9.01 -7.70
CA VAL A 533 14.04 9.52 -6.75
C VAL A 533 15.37 9.78 -7.46
N ALA A 534 15.81 8.88 -8.35
CA ALA A 534 17.03 9.07 -9.13
C ALA A 534 16.95 10.29 -10.04
N LEU A 535 15.81 10.52 -10.70
CA LEU A 535 15.55 11.72 -11.50
C LEU A 535 15.65 13.01 -10.66
N ALA A 536 15.11 13.03 -9.44
CA ALA A 536 15.19 14.19 -8.57
C ALA A 536 16.64 14.50 -8.15
N HIS A 537 17.41 13.47 -7.78
CA HIS A 537 18.83 13.66 -7.47
C HIS A 537 19.66 14.06 -8.69
N LEU A 538 19.36 13.50 -9.87
CA LEU A 538 19.99 13.91 -11.12
C LEU A 538 19.69 15.39 -11.44
N ALA A 539 18.44 15.81 -11.29
CA ALA A 539 18.07 17.23 -11.48
C ALA A 539 18.81 18.15 -10.52
N TRP A 540 18.93 17.76 -9.24
CA TRP A 540 19.70 18.52 -8.26
C TRP A 540 21.18 18.62 -8.68
N ALA A 541 21.82 17.53 -9.07
CA ALA A 541 23.21 17.54 -9.53
C ALA A 541 23.42 18.39 -10.79
N GLN A 542 22.44 18.47 -11.68
CA GLN A 542 22.43 19.35 -12.85
C GLN A 542 22.34 20.81 -12.43
N PHE A 543 21.47 21.18 -11.49
CA PHE A 543 21.39 22.54 -10.94
C PHE A 543 22.67 22.95 -10.23
N ASP A 544 23.26 22.08 -9.42
CA ASP A 544 24.50 22.35 -8.71
C ASP A 544 25.67 22.62 -9.68
N ARG A 545 25.67 21.95 -10.82
CA ARG A 545 26.65 22.18 -11.92
C ARG A 545 26.33 23.37 -12.79
N GLY A 546 25.22 24.10 -12.57
CA GLY A 546 24.77 25.25 -13.32
C GLY A 546 24.05 24.92 -14.63
N ASP A 547 23.73 23.67 -14.92
CA ASP A 547 22.92 23.29 -16.09
C ASP A 547 21.42 23.43 -15.78
N GLU A 548 20.97 24.66 -15.74
CA GLU A 548 19.61 25.09 -15.46
C GLU A 548 18.58 24.37 -16.35
N ARG A 549 18.89 24.30 -17.66
CA ARG A 549 17.96 23.72 -18.64
C ARG A 549 17.77 22.23 -18.44
N ALA A 550 18.85 21.50 -18.23
CA ALA A 550 18.76 20.06 -17.97
C ALA A 550 18.06 19.78 -16.64
N GLY A 551 18.41 20.52 -15.56
CA GLY A 551 17.76 20.39 -14.26
C GLY A 551 16.25 20.60 -14.32
N GLN A 552 15.79 21.66 -14.99
CA GLN A 552 14.36 21.94 -15.18
C GLN A 552 13.65 20.82 -15.96
N ALA A 553 14.27 20.32 -17.03
CA ALA A 553 13.67 19.23 -17.82
C ALA A 553 13.58 17.92 -17.04
N THR A 554 14.63 17.60 -16.28
CA THR A 554 14.69 16.34 -15.51
C THR A 554 13.70 16.35 -14.36
N ILE A 555 13.59 17.44 -13.58
CA ILE A 555 12.62 17.50 -12.49
C ILE A 555 11.18 17.55 -13.00
N ALA A 556 10.92 18.17 -14.16
CA ALA A 556 9.59 18.16 -14.76
C ALA A 556 9.13 16.74 -15.11
N ARG A 557 10.03 15.87 -15.60
CA ARG A 557 9.75 14.45 -15.81
C ARG A 557 9.41 13.75 -14.48
N ALA A 558 10.25 13.92 -13.45
CA ALA A 558 9.99 13.31 -12.15
C ALA A 558 8.63 13.72 -11.57
N VAL A 559 8.29 15.01 -11.68
CA VAL A 559 6.99 15.55 -11.22
C VAL A 559 5.83 14.99 -12.03
N GLU A 560 5.99 14.82 -13.35
CA GLU A 560 4.97 14.22 -14.21
C GLU A 560 4.77 12.73 -13.88
N ASP A 561 5.86 11.99 -13.68
CA ASP A 561 5.80 10.58 -13.27
C ASP A 561 5.12 10.42 -11.89
N VAL A 562 5.33 11.37 -10.96
CA VAL A 562 4.60 11.41 -9.69
C VAL A 562 3.12 11.75 -9.91
N ARG A 563 2.78 12.72 -10.77
CA ARG A 563 1.40 13.16 -11.03
C ARG A 563 0.57 12.18 -11.84
N SER A 564 1.19 11.47 -12.79
CA SER A 564 0.51 10.50 -13.66
C SER A 564 0.03 9.25 -12.93
N GLY A 565 0.21 9.17 -11.64
CA GLY A 565 -0.44 8.19 -10.79
C GLY A 565 0.40 7.00 -10.37
N ALA A 566 1.68 7.00 -10.69
CA ALA A 566 2.54 5.88 -10.33
C ALA A 566 2.92 5.84 -8.83
N ILE A 567 2.97 7.00 -8.14
CA ILE A 567 3.54 7.08 -6.78
C ILE A 567 2.74 8.09 -5.93
N GLY A 568 2.14 7.63 -4.83
CA GLY A 568 1.42 8.48 -3.87
C GLY A 568 2.35 9.41 -3.05
N ASP A 569 1.78 10.19 -2.10
CA ASP A 569 2.51 11.01 -1.12
C ASP A 569 3.30 10.11 -0.14
N TYR A 570 4.33 9.50 -0.68
CA TYR A 570 5.19 8.56 0.00
C TYR A 570 6.49 9.26 0.41
N VAL A 571 7.01 8.93 1.58
CA VAL A 571 8.24 9.59 2.09
C VAL A 571 9.41 9.55 1.11
N LEU A 572 9.50 8.52 0.28
CA LEU A 572 10.58 8.39 -0.71
C LEU A 572 10.49 9.41 -1.86
N VAL A 573 9.32 9.98 -2.15
CA VAL A 573 9.18 11.05 -3.17
C VAL A 573 9.38 12.45 -2.62
N LEU A 574 9.64 12.58 -1.32
CA LEU A 574 9.92 13.85 -0.67
C LEU A 574 10.94 14.69 -1.45
N HIS A 575 12.01 14.05 -1.93
CA HIS A 575 13.07 14.74 -2.67
C HIS A 575 12.60 15.36 -3.99
N VAL A 576 11.60 14.79 -4.64
CA VAL A 576 10.99 15.37 -5.85
C VAL A 576 10.31 16.70 -5.54
N HIS A 577 9.50 16.76 -4.47
CA HIS A 577 8.82 17.99 -4.07
C HIS A 577 9.80 19.08 -3.64
N VAL A 578 10.90 18.66 -3.00
CA VAL A 578 11.98 19.57 -2.58
C VAL A 578 12.68 20.19 -3.78
N VAL A 579 13.09 19.38 -4.76
CA VAL A 579 13.76 19.88 -5.98
C VAL A 579 12.78 20.63 -6.89
N GLU A 580 11.48 20.26 -6.90
CA GLU A 580 10.42 21.04 -7.59
C GLU A 580 10.27 22.42 -6.96
N ALA A 581 10.31 22.55 -5.63
CA ALA A 581 10.25 23.84 -4.94
C ALA A 581 11.44 24.72 -5.35
N TYR A 582 12.65 24.19 -5.34
CA TYR A 582 13.85 24.89 -5.79
C TYR A 582 13.78 25.30 -7.26
N ALA A 583 13.42 24.38 -8.15
CA ALA A 583 13.28 24.65 -9.58
C ALA A 583 12.23 25.73 -9.88
N SER A 584 11.13 25.75 -9.13
CA SER A 584 10.07 26.75 -9.25
C SER A 584 10.50 28.11 -8.71
N ALA A 585 11.23 28.14 -7.58
CA ALA A 585 11.82 29.35 -7.03
C ALA A 585 12.83 29.98 -8.01
N ARG A 586 13.67 29.20 -8.65
CA ARG A 586 14.63 29.64 -9.71
C ARG A 586 13.93 30.32 -10.88
N ARG A 587 12.74 29.88 -11.26
CA ARG A 587 11.94 30.50 -12.33
C ARG A 587 11.08 31.67 -11.85
N ALA A 588 11.22 32.12 -10.60
CA ALA A 588 10.34 33.08 -9.95
C ALA A 588 8.83 32.71 -10.00
N ALA A 589 8.51 31.42 -10.11
CA ALA A 589 7.15 30.87 -10.12
C ALA A 589 6.66 30.68 -8.67
N ARG A 590 6.47 31.78 -7.93
CA ARG A 590 6.23 31.79 -6.49
C ARG A 590 5.11 30.85 -6.03
N GLY A 591 3.94 30.89 -6.68
CA GLY A 591 2.80 30.03 -6.30
C GLY A 591 3.06 28.54 -6.48
N GLN A 592 3.84 28.14 -7.50
CA GLN A 592 4.25 26.72 -7.69
C GLN A 592 5.29 26.31 -6.63
N ALA A 593 6.23 27.21 -6.30
CA ALA A 593 7.20 26.97 -5.25
C ALA A 593 6.52 26.80 -3.90
N GLU A 594 5.60 27.69 -3.51
CA GLU A 594 4.82 27.61 -2.27
C GLU A 594 4.02 26.31 -2.18
N ALA A 595 3.37 25.89 -3.25
CA ALA A 595 2.64 24.62 -3.29
C ALA A 595 3.57 23.40 -3.11
N ALA A 596 4.76 23.42 -3.71
CA ALA A 596 5.76 22.38 -3.52
C ALA A 596 6.36 22.39 -2.10
N PHE A 597 6.57 23.56 -1.49
CA PHE A 597 6.96 23.70 -0.08
C PHE A 597 5.93 23.07 0.86
N VAL A 598 4.63 23.35 0.67
CA VAL A 598 3.56 22.79 1.50
C VAL A 598 3.58 21.25 1.43
N ARG A 599 3.76 20.69 0.24
CA ARG A 599 3.87 19.22 0.10
C ARG A 599 5.12 18.67 0.79
N ALA A 600 6.28 19.28 0.57
CA ALA A 600 7.54 18.82 1.14
C ALA A 600 7.54 18.91 2.67
N LEU A 601 7.16 20.05 3.25
CA LEU A 601 7.11 20.24 4.69
C LEU A 601 6.05 19.35 5.34
N GLY A 602 4.86 19.22 4.74
CA GLY A 602 3.82 18.33 5.23
C GLY A 602 4.26 16.85 5.24
N THR A 603 5.10 16.42 4.27
CA THR A 603 5.68 15.07 4.27
C THR A 603 6.76 14.92 5.34
N LEU A 604 7.59 15.93 5.57
CA LEU A 604 8.57 15.94 6.66
C LEU A 604 7.91 15.88 8.04
N ASP A 605 6.85 16.65 8.26
CA ASP A 605 6.14 16.70 9.54
C ASP A 605 5.46 15.36 9.88
N ARG A 606 4.91 14.69 8.87
CA ARG A 606 4.31 13.35 9.04
C ARG A 606 5.33 12.24 9.28
N ASN A 607 6.59 12.44 8.90
CA ASN A 607 7.66 11.46 8.97
C ASN A 607 8.81 11.97 9.83
N ALA A 608 8.55 12.17 11.12
CA ALA A 608 9.52 12.73 12.07
C ALA A 608 10.82 11.89 12.22
N SER A 609 10.79 10.61 11.82
CA SER A 609 11.91 9.66 11.90
C SER A 609 12.70 9.51 10.60
N VAL A 610 12.62 10.47 9.69
CA VAL A 610 13.46 10.45 8.46
C VAL A 610 14.95 10.38 8.84
N VAL A 611 15.70 9.54 8.13
CA VAL A 611 17.15 9.39 8.31
C VAL A 611 17.84 10.75 8.36
N PRO A 612 18.67 11.05 9.38
CA PRO A 612 19.18 12.41 9.66
C PRO A 612 19.79 13.10 8.44
N ARG A 613 20.69 12.45 7.71
CA ARG A 613 21.32 13.06 6.50
C ARG A 613 20.32 13.37 5.39
N ALA A 614 19.31 12.51 5.18
CA ALA A 614 18.28 12.77 4.16
C ALA A 614 17.37 13.92 4.59
N GLY A 615 17.01 13.97 5.85
CA GLY A 615 16.27 15.07 6.46
C GLY A 615 17.04 16.40 6.41
N CYS A 616 18.36 16.38 6.65
CA CYS A 616 19.24 17.53 6.51
C CYS A 616 19.34 17.98 5.05
N HIS A 617 19.73 17.10 4.14
CA HIS A 617 19.89 17.42 2.71
C HIS A 617 18.62 18.05 2.12
N THR A 618 17.47 17.51 2.46
CA THR A 618 16.16 18.02 2.06
C THR A 618 15.92 19.45 2.57
N ARG A 619 16.21 19.72 3.85
CA ARG A 619 16.04 21.04 4.46
C ARG A 619 16.98 22.08 3.86
N LEU A 620 18.21 21.70 3.53
CA LEU A 620 19.18 22.62 2.90
C LEU A 620 18.75 23.02 1.48
N ILE A 621 18.22 22.09 0.67
CA ILE A 621 17.68 22.44 -0.66
C ILE A 621 16.45 23.37 -0.51
N LEU A 622 15.56 23.09 0.46
CA LEU A 622 14.44 23.98 0.75
C LEU A 622 14.91 25.35 1.25
N ALA A 623 15.97 25.42 2.05
CA ALA A 623 16.54 26.69 2.49
C ALA A 623 17.10 27.52 1.32
N GLU A 624 17.78 26.88 0.34
CA GLU A 624 18.19 27.57 -0.89
C GLU A 624 16.98 28.09 -1.69
N ALA A 625 15.91 27.29 -1.78
CA ALA A 625 14.69 27.73 -2.46
C ALA A 625 13.99 28.88 -1.70
N ALA A 626 13.94 28.85 -0.37
CA ALA A 626 13.41 29.91 0.47
C ALA A 626 14.26 31.21 0.35
N LEU A 627 15.58 31.06 0.24
CA LEU A 627 16.49 32.19 0.03
C LEU A 627 16.24 32.91 -1.30
N LEU A 628 15.93 32.18 -2.37
CA LEU A 628 15.52 32.72 -3.67
C LEU A 628 14.17 33.47 -3.59
N LEU A 629 13.29 33.09 -2.67
CA LEU A 629 12.01 33.75 -2.41
C LEU A 629 12.08 34.86 -1.38
N GLU A 630 13.28 35.14 -0.83
CA GLU A 630 13.56 36.14 0.20
C GLU A 630 12.86 35.90 1.55
N ASP A 631 12.50 34.65 1.85
CA ASP A 631 11.91 34.21 3.13
C ASP A 631 13.00 33.84 4.14
N LEU A 632 13.64 34.86 4.73
CA LEU A 632 14.78 34.71 5.63
C LEU A 632 14.41 34.01 6.98
N GLU A 633 13.15 34.06 7.39
CA GLU A 633 12.70 33.35 8.59
C GLU A 633 12.60 31.83 8.34
N LEU A 634 12.06 31.45 7.18
CA LEU A 634 12.01 30.04 6.78
C LEU A 634 13.43 29.50 6.57
N VAL A 635 14.33 30.26 5.94
CA VAL A 635 15.75 29.85 5.80
C VAL A 635 16.37 29.56 7.16
N ALA A 636 16.20 30.46 8.15
CA ALA A 636 16.77 30.27 9.48
C ALA A 636 16.30 28.97 10.12
N ARG A 637 14.99 28.75 10.16
CA ARG A 637 14.41 27.53 10.74
C ARG A 637 14.91 26.26 10.07
N LEU A 638 14.95 26.25 8.73
CA LEU A 638 15.38 25.07 7.96
C LEU A 638 16.87 24.75 8.18
N VAL A 639 17.72 25.78 8.31
CA VAL A 639 19.15 25.61 8.55
C VAL A 639 19.41 25.16 9.99
N ASP A 640 18.74 25.75 10.99
CA ASP A 640 18.85 25.34 12.39
C ASP A 640 18.40 23.88 12.59
N ASP A 641 17.27 23.47 11.96
CA ASP A 641 16.80 22.09 11.96
C ASP A 641 17.79 21.13 11.27
N ALA A 642 18.40 21.55 10.16
CA ALA A 642 19.38 20.76 9.44
C ALA A 642 20.67 20.56 10.28
N GLU A 643 21.16 21.61 10.93
CA GLU A 643 22.33 21.56 11.83
C GLU A 643 22.08 20.59 12.98
N HIS A 644 20.89 20.64 13.60
CA HIS A 644 20.53 19.72 14.67
C HIS A 644 20.59 18.24 14.22
N LEU A 645 20.07 17.94 13.04
CA LEU A 645 20.11 16.58 12.47
C LEU A 645 21.53 16.11 12.17
N LEU A 646 22.42 17.01 11.73
CA LEU A 646 23.81 16.68 11.40
C LEU A 646 24.67 16.31 12.62
N THR A 647 24.26 16.62 13.83
CA THR A 647 24.99 16.21 15.05
C THR A 647 25.22 14.71 15.12
N SER A 648 24.35 13.92 14.51
CA SER A 648 24.46 12.45 14.41
C SER A 648 25.24 11.95 13.18
N GLU A 649 25.65 12.83 12.27
CA GLU A 649 26.30 12.53 10.98
C GLU A 649 27.60 13.34 10.79
N PRO A 650 28.62 13.13 11.64
CA PRO A 650 29.84 13.95 11.61
C PRO A 650 30.69 13.77 10.35
N ASP A 651 30.50 12.70 9.60
CA ASP A 651 31.21 12.39 8.35
C ASP A 651 30.54 12.99 7.08
N ALA A 652 29.40 13.65 7.23
CA ALA A 652 28.72 14.36 6.15
C ALA A 652 29.31 15.74 5.87
N VAL A 653 30.60 15.78 5.54
CA VAL A 653 31.41 17.01 5.43
C VAL A 653 30.80 18.05 4.49
N VAL A 654 30.22 17.61 3.38
CA VAL A 654 29.60 18.53 2.40
C VAL A 654 28.37 19.22 2.96
N LEU A 655 27.56 18.50 3.74
CA LEU A 655 26.37 19.09 4.38
C LEU A 655 26.75 20.10 5.47
N TRP A 656 27.79 19.83 6.26
CA TRP A 656 28.32 20.78 7.25
C TRP A 656 28.80 22.07 6.58
N ASN A 657 29.60 21.96 5.51
CA ASN A 657 30.05 23.12 4.75
C ASN A 657 28.87 23.92 4.15
N TRP A 658 27.78 23.24 3.81
CA TRP A 658 26.58 23.87 3.26
C TRP A 658 25.82 24.65 4.34
N VAL A 659 25.65 24.07 5.54
CA VAL A 659 25.08 24.75 6.71
C VAL A 659 25.85 26.04 6.98
N ASP A 660 27.18 25.96 7.12
CA ASP A 660 28.04 27.12 7.39
C ASP A 660 27.89 28.23 6.33
N ARG A 661 27.81 27.85 5.06
CA ARG A 661 27.59 28.79 3.95
C ARG A 661 26.23 29.48 4.06
N LEU A 662 25.16 28.73 4.36
CA LEU A 662 23.82 29.30 4.50
C LEU A 662 23.71 30.21 5.71
N HIS A 663 24.30 29.87 6.85
CA HIS A 663 24.39 30.74 8.05
C HIS A 663 25.06 32.04 7.70
N SER A 664 26.20 32.00 7.00
CA SER A 664 26.92 33.21 6.55
C SER A 664 26.06 34.07 5.63
N THR A 665 25.43 33.44 4.63
CA THR A 665 24.54 34.12 3.71
C THR A 665 23.33 34.77 4.39
N LEU A 666 22.71 34.04 5.35
CA LEU A 666 21.57 34.52 6.14
C LEU A 666 21.97 35.76 6.97
N ALA A 667 23.14 35.69 7.64
CA ALA A 667 23.66 36.80 8.43
C ALA A 667 23.87 38.06 7.55
N GLU A 668 24.48 37.89 6.37
CA GLU A 668 24.67 38.97 5.41
C GLU A 668 23.35 39.60 4.92
N ARG A 669 22.36 38.75 4.59
CA ARG A 669 21.06 39.22 4.11
C ARG A 669 20.25 39.93 5.22
N ARG A 670 20.27 39.41 6.46
CA ARG A 670 19.64 40.10 7.60
C ARG A 670 20.25 41.42 7.89
N GLN A 671 21.57 41.48 7.87
CA GLN A 671 22.30 42.78 8.03
C GLN A 671 21.91 43.78 6.95
N GLN A 672 21.83 43.33 5.69
CA GLN A 672 21.45 44.19 4.59
C GLN A 672 20.00 44.70 4.74
N ALA A 673 19.05 43.82 5.09
CA ALA A 673 17.65 44.21 5.34
C ALA A 673 17.54 45.24 6.48
N THR A 674 18.33 45.07 7.56
CA THR A 674 18.38 46.03 8.68
C THR A 674 18.93 47.40 8.25
N LEU A 675 19.93 47.44 7.35
CA LEU A 675 20.48 48.66 6.82
C LEU A 675 19.50 49.39 5.91
N GLU A 676 18.75 48.68 5.10
CA GLU A 676 17.71 49.24 4.24
C GLU A 676 16.52 49.78 5.06
N ASP A 677 16.06 49.07 6.04
CA ASP A 677 14.90 49.46 6.88
C ASP A 677 15.21 50.65 7.77
N ARG A 678 16.39 50.68 8.42
CA ARG A 678 16.75 51.73 9.38
C ARG A 678 17.32 53.02 8.78
N LEU A 679 18.03 52.88 7.65
CA LEU A 679 18.81 53.99 7.11
C LEU A 679 18.53 54.22 5.63
N GLY A 680 17.71 53.38 4.98
CA GLY A 680 17.47 53.39 3.54
C GLY A 680 18.72 53.10 2.71
N ILE A 681 19.77 52.50 3.29
CA ILE A 681 21.02 52.16 2.61
C ILE A 681 20.83 50.91 1.79
N THR A 682 20.87 51.05 0.49
CA THR A 682 20.69 49.89 -0.43
C THR A 682 21.90 48.95 -0.43
N ALA A 683 21.73 47.73 -0.94
CA ALA A 683 22.80 46.74 -1.05
C ALA A 683 24.05 47.24 -1.78
N ALA A 684 23.84 47.99 -2.85
CA ALA A 684 24.95 48.60 -3.59
C ALA A 684 25.69 49.66 -2.76
N GLU A 685 24.94 50.44 -1.99
CA GLU A 685 25.51 51.43 -1.07
C GLU A 685 26.21 50.77 0.12
N ALA A 686 25.69 49.68 0.66
CA ALA A 686 26.30 48.90 1.74
C ALA A 686 27.69 48.34 1.32
N ARG A 687 27.78 47.78 0.10
CA ARG A 687 29.07 47.36 -0.47
C ARG A 687 30.07 48.50 -0.61
N VAL A 688 29.63 49.68 -1.02
CA VAL A 688 30.49 50.88 -1.09
C VAL A 688 30.85 51.33 0.33
N LEU A 689 29.91 51.35 1.27
CA LEU A 689 30.16 51.73 2.67
C LEU A 689 31.24 50.84 3.31
N ALA A 690 31.24 49.53 3.08
CA ALA A 690 32.27 48.61 3.56
C ALA A 690 33.68 48.90 3.00
N GLN A 691 33.80 49.55 1.85
CA GLN A 691 35.07 49.93 1.26
C GLN A 691 35.55 51.35 1.71
N LEU A 692 34.66 52.16 2.26
CA LEU A 692 35.04 53.55 2.69
C LEU A 692 36.10 53.59 3.81
N PRO A 693 36.20 52.66 4.77
CA PRO A 693 37.26 52.63 5.79
C PRO A 693 38.64 52.34 5.22
N THR A 694 38.75 51.78 4.01
CA THR A 694 40.03 51.44 3.38
C THR A 694 40.73 52.71 2.87
N HIS A 695 42.03 52.61 2.59
CA HIS A 695 42.79 53.77 1.99
C HIS A 695 42.60 53.87 0.49
N ARG A 696 41.72 53.08 -0.14
CA ARG A 696 41.47 53.05 -1.57
C ARG A 696 40.83 54.37 -2.07
N SER A 697 41.22 54.83 -3.23
CA SER A 697 40.53 55.87 -3.97
C SER A 697 39.17 55.39 -4.46
N LEU A 698 38.29 56.32 -4.90
CA LEU A 698 36.99 55.95 -5.47
C LEU A 698 37.11 55.10 -6.76
N GLU A 699 38.26 55.27 -7.47
CA GLU A 699 38.58 54.51 -8.65
C GLU A 699 38.93 53.05 -8.32
N GLU A 700 39.81 52.83 -7.35
CA GLU A 700 40.18 51.51 -6.84
C GLU A 700 39.04 50.80 -6.16
N ILE A 701 38.13 51.52 -5.50
CA ILE A 701 36.87 50.94 -4.98
C ILE A 701 35.99 50.48 -6.15
N GLY A 702 35.93 51.24 -7.24
CA GLY A 702 35.22 50.88 -8.45
C GLY A 702 35.74 49.58 -9.09
N GLU A 703 37.07 49.44 -9.16
CA GLU A 703 37.73 48.22 -9.64
C GLU A 703 37.38 47.02 -8.79
N VAL A 704 37.44 47.13 -7.45
CA VAL A 704 37.11 46.05 -6.50
C VAL A 704 35.65 45.63 -6.59
N LEU A 705 34.76 46.59 -6.80
CA LEU A 705 33.31 46.34 -6.85
C LEU A 705 32.78 46.13 -8.27
N TYR A 706 33.65 46.15 -9.29
CA TYR A 706 33.30 46.03 -10.72
C TYR A 706 32.26 47.08 -11.17
N ILE A 707 32.39 48.34 -10.71
CA ILE A 707 31.53 49.49 -11.07
C ILE A 707 32.36 50.71 -11.42
N SER A 708 31.77 51.65 -12.16
CA SER A 708 32.50 52.86 -12.56
C SER A 708 32.80 53.77 -11.36
N ARG A 709 33.91 54.53 -11.43
CA ARG A 709 34.26 55.61 -10.45
C ARG A 709 33.07 56.53 -10.20
N ASN A 710 32.31 56.88 -11.24
CA ASN A 710 31.18 57.80 -11.12
C ASN A 710 30.03 57.12 -10.34
N THR A 711 29.81 55.83 -10.51
CA THR A 711 28.84 55.05 -9.77
C THR A 711 29.22 54.99 -8.28
N VAL A 712 30.49 54.71 -7.95
CA VAL A 712 31.00 54.76 -6.57
C VAL A 712 30.78 56.14 -5.96
N LYS A 713 31.07 57.21 -6.68
CA LYS A 713 30.86 58.59 -6.22
C LYS A 713 29.38 58.86 -5.92
N THR A 714 28.51 58.45 -6.79
CA THR A 714 27.05 58.59 -6.60
C THR A 714 26.56 57.84 -5.35
N HIS A 715 26.99 56.58 -5.15
CA HIS A 715 26.68 55.84 -3.96
C HIS A 715 27.27 56.47 -2.70
N ALA A 716 28.52 56.91 -2.71
CA ALA A 716 29.15 57.59 -1.58
C ALA A 716 28.38 58.85 -1.15
N VAL A 717 27.99 59.71 -2.12
CA VAL A 717 27.17 60.89 -1.84
C VAL A 717 25.82 60.55 -1.25
N SER A 718 25.18 59.52 -1.77
CA SER A 718 23.90 59.03 -1.24
C SER A 718 24.06 58.48 0.20
N ILE A 719 25.12 57.72 0.48
CA ILE A 719 25.47 57.24 1.81
C ILE A 719 25.69 58.43 2.78
N TYR A 720 26.47 59.44 2.39
CA TYR A 720 26.71 60.62 3.23
C TYR A 720 25.39 61.31 3.60
N ARG A 721 24.51 61.49 2.63
CA ARG A 721 23.17 62.07 2.87
C ARG A 721 22.33 61.20 3.85
N LYS A 722 22.33 59.88 3.68
CA LYS A 722 21.57 58.96 4.51
C LYS A 722 22.11 58.86 5.93
N LEU A 723 23.43 58.98 6.12
CA LEU A 723 24.09 59.03 7.42
C LEU A 723 24.10 60.46 8.05
N GLY A 724 23.62 61.46 7.33
CA GLY A 724 23.59 62.85 7.82
C GLY A 724 24.98 63.50 7.96
N VAL A 725 25.93 63.17 7.08
CA VAL A 725 27.34 63.62 7.10
C VAL A 725 27.78 64.20 5.76
N SER A 726 28.88 64.91 5.74
CA SER A 726 29.34 65.60 4.54
C SER A 726 30.58 65.01 3.85
N GLY A 727 31.15 63.90 4.37
CA GLY A 727 32.37 63.36 3.80
C GLY A 727 32.71 61.95 4.26
N ARG A 728 33.73 61.34 3.63
CA ARG A 728 34.17 59.99 3.78
C ARG A 728 34.53 59.64 5.23
N SER A 729 35.39 60.41 5.87
CA SER A 729 35.82 60.15 7.27
C SER A 729 34.63 60.22 8.22
N ALA A 730 33.81 61.26 8.12
CA ALA A 730 32.63 61.43 8.93
C ALA A 730 31.61 60.32 8.73
N ALA A 731 31.50 59.78 7.50
CA ALA A 731 30.64 58.65 7.18
C ALA A 731 31.14 57.36 7.86
N VAL A 732 32.43 57.10 7.82
CA VAL A 732 33.08 55.97 8.50
C VAL A 732 32.91 56.05 10.01
N ASP A 733 33.18 57.21 10.61
CA ASP A 733 33.05 57.44 12.05
C ASP A 733 31.59 57.31 12.50
N ARG A 734 30.66 57.85 11.72
CA ARG A 734 29.22 57.75 11.99
C ARG A 734 28.74 56.32 11.89
N ALA A 735 29.16 55.57 10.87
CA ALA A 735 28.85 54.20 10.67
C ALA A 735 29.38 53.30 11.80
N ARG A 736 30.61 53.58 12.30
CA ARG A 736 31.17 52.91 13.50
C ARG A 736 30.38 53.24 14.74
N THR A 737 30.04 54.50 14.99
CA THR A 737 29.23 54.91 16.14
C THR A 737 27.84 54.27 16.14
N MET A 738 27.29 54.04 15.00
CA MET A 738 25.99 53.36 14.81
C MET A 738 26.12 51.83 14.83
N GLY A 739 27.32 51.30 15.02
CA GLY A 739 27.55 49.84 15.02
C GLY A 739 27.40 49.17 13.64
N LEU A 740 27.47 49.93 12.55
CA LEU A 740 27.34 49.38 11.19
C LEU A 740 28.70 48.87 10.66
N LEU A 741 29.80 49.39 11.22
CA LEU A 741 31.16 48.98 10.90
C LEU A 741 31.88 48.60 12.19
N ASP A 742 32.67 47.54 12.19
CA ASP A 742 33.53 47.15 13.27
C ASP A 742 34.82 48.04 13.39
N ALA A 743 35.67 47.76 14.37
CA ALA A 743 36.93 48.48 14.53
C ALA A 743 37.86 48.33 13.34
N HIS A 744 37.75 47.27 12.57
CA HIS A 744 38.55 46.99 11.35
C HIS A 744 37.90 47.47 10.04
N GLY A 745 36.68 48.02 10.14
CA GLY A 745 35.97 48.59 8.99
C GLY A 745 35.11 47.58 8.23
N ALA A 746 34.95 46.35 8.75
CA ALA A 746 33.98 45.41 8.21
C ALA A 746 32.56 45.73 8.73
N LEU A 747 31.55 45.38 7.96
CA LEU A 747 30.16 45.51 8.38
C LEU A 747 29.92 44.58 9.57
N THR A 748 29.42 45.11 10.70
CA THR A 748 29.17 44.33 11.92
C THR A 748 27.92 43.49 11.81
N PRO A 749 27.97 42.19 12.15
CA PRO A 749 26.74 41.37 12.28
C PRO A 749 25.83 41.99 13.35
N SER A 750 24.54 42.15 13.05
CA SER A 750 23.55 42.53 14.07
C SER A 750 23.41 41.39 15.06
N GLY A 751 23.73 41.65 16.36
CA GLY A 751 23.55 40.74 17.46
C GLY A 751 22.07 40.41 17.75
#